data_a5291ad5c0c3fa6bcf6324bd8cadf42b
#
_entry.id   a5291ad5c0c3fa6bcf6324bd8cadf42b
#
_cell.length_a   1.000
_cell.length_b   1.000
_cell.length_c   1.000
_cell.angle_alpha   90.00
_cell.angle_beta   90.00
_cell.angle_gamma   90.00
#
_symmetry.space_group_name_H-M   'P 1'
#
loop_
_entity.id
_entity.type
_entity.pdbx_description
1 polymer ?
#
loop_
_entity_poly.entity_id
_entity_poly.type
_entity_poly.pdbx_seq_one_letter_code
_entity_poly.pdbx_strand_id
1 'polypeptide(L)'
;MEEKQVNQKSGTYKQQLAEVLKETKSTENGLSASEAAERLRVNGYNQLAEKKKKSSLQLFLETFKDAMVIVLLIVAVVQMVMGAYVESLVIFIVLLMNSVVSVIQTKKAEGSLEALKSLSAPDARVLRDGKEQTIAAKDLVVGDVFLLEAGDYVPADGRLLEASSLKVDEGMLTGESTSAEKEVTEIDGTAPIGDRVNMVHSGTIVTYGRAKVLVTAVAGQTEIGQVAGLLESTDEHKTPLQKGLDSFSKKLSLAILALSLVILGIQLARLFMGDQSGDMTESVVQAFMFAVAVAVAAIPEALQSIVTIVLSIGTKTMAKKNAIIRKLPAVETLGSTSIICTDKTGTLTQNKMTVVDYYLPNGETGDFNQEPSSWSIGERRLVEINVLVNDAIIAEDGSKLGDPTEVALIDFSEANNQSYREIRKTYPRQNELPFDSDRKLMSTVHEIDGERLLMTKGGPDIVFDRCDRVLLDGEVVPMTAELRQKFQEQNELFSTRALRVLAFGYKPITQQELSFDDENDLIFAGLVAMIDPPREEVFQAVEEAKSAGIKTIMITGDHKTTAVAIAKEIGIFEEGDMALTGTELDELSEPQLVDVLKKVSVYARVSPENKIRIVRAWQNMGHISAMTGDGVNDAPALKQADIGIAMGTGTDVAKDAAAMVLTDDNFVSIVSAVEVGRNVFDNIKKSIAYLFAGNLGAIISIIFALIADWSNPFTALQLLFINLVNDSLPAIALGMEKGEPTIMKRQPRNPNSGIFTGNTLISVTYRGILIAVAVIFAQWLGMQQSAEMGVAMSFSTLIWCRTLQTMPARSNTQTALQAGFFSNKMALLAMLVCAVLYSVTLIPGLREVFAIPAAFGLEQIMVCIGLALGATVLMEVTKLILVAFKKEGAE
;
A
#
# COMPACT_ATOMS: atom_id res chain seq x y z
N MET A 1 0.27 43.31 -13.80
CA MET A 1 -0.50 43.09 -12.57
C MET A 1 0.01 41.82 -11.81
N GLU A 2 0.75 40.91 -12.44
CA GLU A 2 1.33 39.73 -11.78
C GLU A 2 2.56 40.03 -10.92
N GLU A 3 3.41 40.99 -11.30
CA GLU A 3 4.60 41.36 -10.49
C GLU A 3 4.31 42.04 -9.15
N LYS A 4 3.14 42.67 -8.98
CA LYS A 4 2.74 43.27 -7.69
C LYS A 4 2.19 42.29 -6.66
N GLN A 5 1.74 41.06 -7.08
CA GLN A 5 1.28 40.04 -6.17
C GLN A 5 2.40 39.18 -5.56
N VAL A 6 3.53 39.07 -6.24
CA VAL A 6 4.70 38.26 -5.77
C VAL A 6 5.45 38.98 -4.65
N ASN A 7 5.44 40.32 -4.61
CA ASN A 7 6.22 41.12 -3.63
C ASN A 7 5.49 41.38 -2.27
N GLN A 8 4.23 40.99 -2.12
CA GLN A 8 3.47 41.24 -0.85
C GLN A 8 3.58 40.08 0.15
N LYS A 9 4.09 38.90 -0.24
CA LYS A 9 3.97 37.65 0.52
C LYS A 9 5.18 37.21 1.34
N SER A 10 6.35 37.78 1.15
CA SER A 10 7.57 37.42 1.90
C SER A 10 7.76 38.20 3.22
N GLY A 11 6.76 38.90 3.68
CA GLY A 11 6.87 39.89 4.79
C GLY A 11 5.99 39.63 6.01
N THR A 12 5.09 38.65 6.04
CA THR A 12 4.14 38.43 7.16
C THR A 12 4.83 38.15 8.50
N TYR A 13 6.02 37.59 8.50
CA TYR A 13 6.82 37.36 9.72
C TYR A 13 7.39 38.67 10.34
N LYS A 14 7.49 39.75 9.54
CA LYS A 14 7.98 41.09 9.96
C LYS A 14 6.88 41.98 10.47
N GLN A 15 5.63 41.67 10.11
CA GLN A 15 4.48 42.53 10.43
C GLN A 15 4.02 42.28 11.86
N GLN A 16 3.46 43.33 12.46
CA GLN A 16 2.77 43.18 13.73
C GLN A 16 1.52 42.31 13.57
N LEU A 17 1.23 41.49 14.57
CA LEU A 17 0.13 40.53 14.53
C LEU A 17 -1.21 41.21 14.16
N ALA A 18 -1.47 42.41 14.69
CA ALA A 18 -2.67 43.19 14.40
C ALA A 18 -2.79 43.60 12.91
N GLU A 19 -1.66 43.82 12.23
CA GLU A 19 -1.61 44.13 10.81
C GLU A 19 -1.89 42.88 9.96
N VAL A 20 -1.32 41.74 10.34
CA VAL A 20 -1.55 40.45 9.67
C VAL A 20 -3.04 40.04 9.76
N LEU A 21 -3.66 40.19 10.94
CA LEU A 21 -5.09 39.94 11.12
C LEU A 21 -5.95 40.89 10.25
N LYS A 22 -5.58 42.16 10.15
CA LYS A 22 -6.27 43.13 9.29
C LYS A 22 -6.10 42.82 7.80
N GLU A 23 -4.90 42.44 7.37
CA GLU A 23 -4.60 42.09 5.98
C GLU A 23 -5.32 40.82 5.55
N THR A 24 -5.34 39.79 6.39
CA THR A 24 -6.06 38.56 6.16
C THR A 24 -7.57 38.69 6.38
N LYS A 25 -8.04 39.86 6.86
CA LYS A 25 -9.43 40.11 7.24
C LYS A 25 -9.98 39.00 8.14
N SER A 26 -9.23 38.64 9.19
CA SER A 26 -9.58 37.62 10.14
C SER A 26 -9.58 38.14 11.57
N THR A 27 -9.95 37.28 12.51
CA THR A 27 -9.94 37.55 13.96
C THR A 27 -9.25 36.42 14.69
N GLU A 28 -8.85 36.61 15.94
CA GLU A 28 -8.28 35.54 16.78
C GLU A 28 -9.25 34.37 17.01
N ASN A 29 -10.56 34.58 16.79
CA ASN A 29 -11.62 33.57 16.86
C ASN A 29 -11.92 32.93 15.50
N GLY A 30 -11.09 33.18 14.48
CA GLY A 30 -11.22 32.63 13.13
C GLY A 30 -12.25 33.39 12.27
N LEU A 31 -12.53 32.80 11.12
CA LEU A 31 -13.52 33.26 10.15
C LEU A 31 -14.92 32.74 10.49
N SER A 32 -15.95 33.37 9.94
CA SER A 32 -17.26 32.74 9.91
C SER A 32 -17.29 31.60 8.86
N ALA A 33 -18.15 30.62 9.06
CA ALA A 33 -18.29 29.51 8.12
C ALA A 33 -18.71 30.00 6.72
N SER A 34 -19.52 31.05 6.62
CA SER A 34 -19.93 31.66 5.35
C SER A 34 -18.78 32.34 4.62
N GLU A 35 -17.95 33.09 5.35
CA GLU A 35 -16.77 33.77 4.78
C GLU A 35 -15.71 32.73 4.29
N ALA A 36 -15.47 31.69 5.09
CA ALA A 36 -14.56 30.60 4.71
C ALA A 36 -15.03 29.88 3.42
N ALA A 37 -16.34 29.60 3.29
CA ALA A 37 -16.92 28.99 2.10
C ALA A 37 -16.80 29.89 0.86
N GLU A 38 -17.00 31.22 1.00
CA GLU A 38 -16.82 32.13 -0.13
C GLU A 38 -15.34 32.23 -0.55
N ARG A 39 -14.40 32.27 0.39
CA ARG A 39 -12.96 32.28 0.10
C ARG A 39 -12.53 31.01 -0.58
N LEU A 40 -13.06 29.85 -0.14
CA LEU A 40 -12.79 28.57 -0.77
C LEU A 40 -13.27 28.54 -2.23
N ARG A 41 -14.45 29.13 -2.49
CA ARG A 41 -15.02 29.22 -3.84
C ARG A 41 -14.19 30.12 -4.77
N VAL A 42 -13.64 31.22 -4.24
CA VAL A 42 -12.86 32.18 -5.02
C VAL A 42 -11.40 31.76 -5.21
N ASN A 43 -10.76 31.28 -4.15
CA ASN A 43 -9.32 30.99 -4.14
C ASN A 43 -8.99 29.52 -4.46
N GLY A 44 -9.98 28.60 -4.42
CA GLY A 44 -9.78 27.16 -4.61
C GLY A 44 -9.30 26.45 -3.35
N TYR A 45 -9.05 25.16 -3.49
CA TYR A 45 -8.65 24.28 -2.40
C TYR A 45 -7.17 24.42 -2.01
N ASN A 46 -6.85 24.20 -0.73
CA ASN A 46 -5.49 24.09 -0.23
C ASN A 46 -4.86 22.75 -0.68
N GLN A 47 -4.55 22.68 -1.95
CA GLN A 47 -3.89 21.53 -2.57
C GLN A 47 -2.84 22.04 -3.54
N LEU A 48 -1.65 21.44 -3.53
CA LEU A 48 -0.66 21.68 -4.58
C LEU A 48 -1.28 21.30 -5.92
N ALA A 49 -0.95 22.06 -6.98
CA ALA A 49 -1.47 21.80 -8.31
C ALA A 49 -1.10 20.37 -8.72
N GLU A 50 -2.05 19.45 -8.68
CA GLU A 50 -1.86 18.15 -9.30
C GLU A 50 -1.65 18.38 -10.80
N LYS A 51 -0.76 17.58 -11.43
CA LYS A 51 -0.62 17.57 -12.90
C LYS A 51 -2.03 17.53 -13.50
N LYS A 52 -2.36 18.49 -14.34
CA LYS A 52 -3.68 18.55 -14.99
C LYS A 52 -3.99 17.20 -15.59
N LYS A 53 -5.04 16.55 -15.09
CA LYS A 53 -5.53 15.28 -15.63
C LYS A 53 -5.75 15.45 -17.12
N LYS A 54 -5.23 14.54 -17.92
CA LYS A 54 -5.41 14.58 -19.36
C LYS A 54 -6.91 14.55 -19.68
N SER A 55 -7.36 15.46 -20.50
CA SER A 55 -8.75 15.44 -20.94
C SER A 55 -9.04 14.16 -21.72
N SER A 56 -10.30 13.74 -21.77
CA SER A 56 -10.71 12.58 -22.58
C SER A 56 -10.28 12.71 -24.04
N LEU A 57 -10.30 13.93 -24.59
CA LEU A 57 -9.84 14.23 -25.94
C LEU A 57 -8.32 14.07 -26.08
N GLN A 58 -7.54 14.48 -25.08
CA GLN A 58 -6.08 14.29 -25.10
C GLN A 58 -5.72 12.81 -25.05
N LEU A 59 -6.36 12.05 -24.15
CA LEU A 59 -6.18 10.60 -24.07
C LEU A 59 -6.54 9.92 -25.40
N PHE A 60 -7.65 10.34 -26.02
CA PHE A 60 -8.08 9.85 -27.32
C PHE A 60 -7.04 10.13 -28.42
N LEU A 61 -6.53 11.34 -28.51
CA LEU A 61 -5.51 11.71 -29.51
C LEU A 61 -4.17 11.03 -29.24
N GLU A 62 -3.85 10.74 -27.98
CA GLU A 62 -2.63 10.00 -27.63
C GLU A 62 -2.66 8.54 -28.11
N THR A 63 -3.82 7.90 -28.22
CA THR A 63 -3.92 6.54 -28.76
C THR A 63 -3.44 6.47 -30.20
N PHE A 64 -3.59 7.53 -30.97
CA PHE A 64 -3.09 7.61 -32.34
C PHE A 64 -1.57 7.84 -32.49
N LYS A 65 -0.85 8.04 -31.38
CA LYS A 65 0.62 8.08 -31.34
C LYS A 65 1.24 6.71 -31.12
N ASP A 66 0.42 5.71 -30.81
CA ASP A 66 0.89 4.33 -30.67
C ASP A 66 1.41 3.81 -32.01
N ALA A 67 2.60 3.20 -32.01
CA ALA A 67 3.25 2.70 -33.23
C ALA A 67 2.38 1.69 -33.98
N MET A 68 1.56 0.93 -33.27
CA MET A 68 0.66 -0.07 -33.80
C MET A 68 -0.53 0.57 -34.55
N VAL A 69 -1.13 1.58 -33.94
CA VAL A 69 -2.22 2.35 -34.53
C VAL A 69 -1.74 3.06 -35.79
N ILE A 70 -0.51 3.58 -35.79
CA ILE A 70 0.11 4.21 -36.95
C ILE A 70 0.24 3.18 -38.08
N VAL A 71 0.71 1.96 -37.81
CA VAL A 71 0.80 0.90 -38.85
C VAL A 71 -0.56 0.60 -39.44
N LEU A 72 -1.62 0.46 -38.62
CA LEU A 72 -2.98 0.20 -39.10
C LEU A 72 -3.55 1.37 -39.90
N LEU A 73 -3.24 2.62 -39.52
CA LEU A 73 -3.60 3.80 -40.30
C LEU A 73 -2.92 3.80 -41.67
N ILE A 74 -1.63 3.45 -41.72
CA ILE A 74 -0.90 3.31 -42.99
C ILE A 74 -1.57 2.25 -43.87
N VAL A 75 -1.93 1.09 -43.27
CA VAL A 75 -2.65 0.02 -43.98
C VAL A 75 -4.00 0.51 -44.55
N ALA A 76 -4.79 1.22 -43.72
CA ALA A 76 -6.07 1.76 -44.14
C ALA A 76 -5.92 2.74 -45.30
N VAL A 77 -4.89 3.61 -45.27
CA VAL A 77 -4.58 4.56 -46.37
C VAL A 77 -4.17 3.80 -47.62
N VAL A 78 -3.31 2.79 -47.52
CA VAL A 78 -2.88 2.00 -48.69
C VAL A 78 -4.08 1.27 -49.30
N GLN A 79 -4.96 0.66 -48.51
CA GLN A 79 -6.20 0.03 -48.99
C GLN A 79 -7.12 1.03 -49.68
N MET A 80 -7.24 2.24 -49.15
CA MET A 80 -8.02 3.31 -49.75
C MET A 80 -7.48 3.68 -51.14
N VAL A 81 -6.17 3.84 -51.25
CA VAL A 81 -5.49 4.15 -52.53
C VAL A 81 -5.66 3.03 -53.56
N MET A 82 -5.72 1.77 -53.09
CA MET A 82 -5.92 0.58 -53.91
C MET A 82 -7.40 0.31 -54.29
N GLY A 83 -8.34 1.17 -53.87
CA GLY A 83 -9.76 1.07 -54.18
C GLY A 83 -10.57 0.21 -53.24
N ALA A 84 -9.96 -0.35 -52.17
CA ALA A 84 -10.63 -1.14 -51.11
C ALA A 84 -11.24 -0.19 -50.06
N TYR A 85 -12.23 0.60 -50.45
CA TYR A 85 -12.81 1.66 -49.61
C TYR A 85 -13.55 1.11 -48.38
N VAL A 86 -14.24 -0.01 -48.53
CA VAL A 86 -15.05 -0.60 -47.44
C VAL A 86 -14.14 -1.14 -46.34
N GLU A 87 -13.10 -1.85 -46.71
CA GLU A 87 -12.11 -2.42 -45.78
C GLU A 87 -11.36 -1.31 -45.06
N SER A 88 -10.96 -0.26 -45.78
CA SER A 88 -10.30 0.92 -45.20
C SER A 88 -11.21 1.63 -44.18
N LEU A 89 -12.49 1.86 -44.52
CA LEU A 89 -13.46 2.49 -43.62
C LEU A 89 -13.69 1.66 -42.36
N VAL A 90 -13.76 0.36 -42.52
CA VAL A 90 -13.96 -0.56 -41.39
C VAL A 90 -12.74 -0.51 -40.44
N ILE A 91 -11.51 -0.55 -40.96
CA ILE A 91 -10.30 -0.40 -40.12
C ILE A 91 -10.37 0.91 -39.33
N PHE A 92 -10.74 2.01 -40.00
CA PHE A 92 -10.84 3.32 -39.37
C PHE A 92 -11.91 3.35 -38.25
N ILE A 93 -13.09 2.77 -38.49
CA ILE A 93 -14.16 2.67 -37.47
C ILE A 93 -13.67 1.86 -36.28
N VAL A 94 -12.98 0.75 -36.49
CA VAL A 94 -12.47 -0.11 -35.40
C VAL A 94 -11.38 0.62 -34.63
N LEU A 95 -10.48 1.36 -35.28
CA LEU A 95 -9.48 2.19 -34.58
C LEU A 95 -10.13 3.26 -33.69
N LEU A 96 -11.19 3.93 -34.21
CA LEU A 96 -11.97 4.88 -33.42
C LEU A 96 -12.62 4.22 -32.19
N MET A 97 -13.23 3.07 -32.41
CA MET A 97 -13.88 2.29 -31.33
C MET A 97 -12.87 1.84 -30.28
N ASN A 98 -11.70 1.36 -30.71
CA ASN A 98 -10.61 0.99 -29.79
C ASN A 98 -10.15 2.19 -28.96
N SER A 99 -9.93 3.34 -29.58
CA SER A 99 -9.53 4.57 -28.90
C SER A 99 -10.58 5.00 -27.87
N VAL A 100 -11.86 4.92 -28.19
CA VAL A 100 -12.95 5.22 -27.24
C VAL A 100 -12.97 4.24 -26.07
N VAL A 101 -12.85 2.94 -26.34
CA VAL A 101 -12.83 1.90 -25.30
C VAL A 101 -11.61 2.09 -24.38
N SER A 102 -10.44 2.37 -24.94
CA SER A 102 -9.21 2.64 -24.16
C SER A 102 -9.37 3.85 -23.24
N VAL A 103 -9.96 4.95 -23.72
CA VAL A 103 -10.24 6.14 -22.90
C VAL A 103 -11.22 5.83 -21.76
N ILE A 104 -12.29 5.10 -22.03
CA ILE A 104 -13.27 4.70 -21.00
C ILE A 104 -12.60 3.84 -19.93
N GLN A 105 -11.78 2.86 -20.32
CA GLN A 105 -11.07 1.96 -19.41
C GLN A 105 -10.07 2.74 -18.54
N THR A 106 -9.28 3.64 -19.13
CA THR A 106 -8.31 4.49 -18.42
C THR A 106 -9.02 5.39 -17.41
N LYS A 107 -10.09 6.06 -17.81
CA LYS A 107 -10.88 6.92 -16.91
C LYS A 107 -11.51 6.16 -15.75
N LYS A 108 -11.99 4.94 -16.00
CA LYS A 108 -12.58 4.10 -14.95
C LYS A 108 -11.51 3.64 -13.94
N ALA A 109 -10.31 3.31 -14.40
CA ALA A 109 -9.18 2.94 -13.55
C ALA A 109 -8.70 4.13 -12.69
N GLU A 110 -8.53 5.32 -13.30
CA GLU A 110 -8.19 6.56 -12.60
C GLU A 110 -9.22 6.94 -11.53
N GLY A 111 -10.51 6.88 -11.85
CA GLY A 111 -11.59 7.18 -10.91
C GLY A 111 -11.66 6.24 -9.71
N SER A 112 -11.34 4.96 -9.91
CA SER A 112 -11.27 3.98 -8.80
C SER A 112 -10.12 4.29 -7.84
N LEU A 113 -8.98 4.72 -8.35
CA LEU A 113 -7.83 5.10 -7.54
C LEU A 113 -8.08 6.39 -6.75
N GLU A 114 -8.74 7.37 -7.39
CA GLU A 114 -9.07 8.65 -6.75
C GLU A 114 -10.04 8.49 -5.58
N ALA A 115 -11.05 7.64 -5.73
CA ALA A 115 -11.97 7.31 -4.64
C ALA A 115 -11.25 6.67 -3.43
N LEU A 116 -10.18 5.90 -3.65
CA LEU A 116 -9.38 5.32 -2.58
C LEU A 116 -8.47 6.35 -1.90
N LYS A 117 -7.86 7.26 -2.68
CA LYS A 117 -7.03 8.35 -2.13
C LYS A 117 -7.82 9.28 -1.21
N SER A 118 -9.10 9.54 -1.50
CA SER A 118 -9.94 10.41 -0.68
C SER A 118 -10.23 9.85 0.73
N LEU A 119 -10.05 8.55 0.96
CA LEU A 119 -10.22 7.92 2.28
C LEU A 119 -9.03 8.15 3.22
N SER A 120 -7.92 8.69 2.72
CA SER A 120 -6.68 8.93 3.47
C SER A 120 -6.24 10.40 3.41
N ALA A 121 -7.18 11.34 3.21
CA ALA A 121 -6.86 12.75 3.17
C ALA A 121 -6.63 13.29 4.60
N PRO A 122 -5.60 14.15 4.83
CA PRO A 122 -5.36 14.73 6.14
C PRO A 122 -6.49 15.70 6.56
N ASP A 123 -6.76 15.73 7.86
CA ASP A 123 -7.71 16.64 8.48
C ASP A 123 -6.99 17.80 9.19
N ALA A 124 -7.69 18.88 9.46
CA ALA A 124 -7.20 20.01 10.22
C ALA A 124 -8.25 20.49 11.25
N ARG A 125 -7.81 20.76 12.48
CA ARG A 125 -8.65 21.35 13.51
C ARG A 125 -8.63 22.86 13.36
N VAL A 126 -9.79 23.48 13.16
CA VAL A 126 -9.93 24.92 12.91
C VAL A 126 -10.93 25.57 13.86
N LEU A 127 -10.71 26.87 14.09
CA LEU A 127 -11.62 27.70 14.82
C LEU A 127 -12.45 28.50 13.81
N ARG A 128 -13.76 28.21 13.68
CA ARG A 128 -14.70 28.98 12.85
C ARG A 128 -15.93 29.33 13.68
N ASP A 129 -16.42 30.54 13.53
CA ASP A 129 -17.51 31.10 14.38
C ASP A 129 -17.23 30.98 15.89
N GLY A 130 -15.95 31.02 16.28
CA GLY A 130 -15.48 30.85 17.65
C GLY A 130 -15.62 29.42 18.23
N LYS A 131 -15.89 28.41 17.37
CA LYS A 131 -16.01 27.01 17.75
C LYS A 131 -14.95 26.16 17.05
N GLU A 132 -14.37 25.25 17.79
CA GLU A 132 -13.47 24.25 17.21
C GLU A 132 -14.25 23.23 16.38
N GLN A 133 -13.73 22.92 15.19
CA GLN A 133 -14.28 21.90 14.29
C GLN A 133 -13.16 21.26 13.47
N THR A 134 -13.30 20.00 13.15
CA THR A 134 -12.40 19.28 12.26
C THR A 134 -12.90 19.39 10.82
N ILE A 135 -12.04 19.83 9.91
CA ILE A 135 -12.31 19.91 8.48
C ILE A 135 -11.20 19.17 7.70
N ALA A 136 -11.47 18.81 6.45
CA ALA A 136 -10.40 18.32 5.59
C ALA A 136 -9.36 19.45 5.37
N ALA A 137 -8.07 19.15 5.49
CA ALA A 137 -6.98 20.14 5.35
C ALA A 137 -7.03 20.90 4.01
N LYS A 138 -7.57 20.28 2.96
CA LYS A 138 -7.80 20.89 1.65
C LYS A 138 -8.81 22.06 1.67
N ASP A 139 -9.69 22.12 2.69
CA ASP A 139 -10.75 23.13 2.79
C ASP A 139 -10.32 24.35 3.62
N LEU A 140 -9.02 24.41 4.03
CA LEU A 140 -8.41 25.56 4.66
C LEU A 140 -8.27 26.73 3.69
N VAL A 141 -8.51 27.93 4.19
CA VAL A 141 -8.39 29.17 3.43
C VAL A 141 -7.54 30.21 4.19
N VAL A 142 -6.92 31.13 3.48
CA VAL A 142 -6.20 32.25 4.11
C VAL A 142 -7.14 33.01 5.03
N GLY A 143 -6.70 33.21 6.28
CA GLY A 143 -7.48 33.85 7.35
C GLY A 143 -8.20 32.87 8.28
N ASP A 144 -8.22 31.56 7.99
CA ASP A 144 -8.63 30.56 8.99
C ASP A 144 -7.65 30.55 10.16
N VAL A 145 -8.14 30.16 11.33
CA VAL A 145 -7.30 29.87 12.49
C VAL A 145 -7.33 28.38 12.76
N PHE A 146 -6.16 27.73 12.73
CA PHE A 146 -6.05 26.31 13.03
C PHE A 146 -5.26 26.04 14.30
N LEU A 147 -5.52 24.88 14.90
CA LEU A 147 -4.92 24.42 16.15
C LEU A 147 -3.91 23.32 15.84
N LEU A 148 -2.77 23.37 16.54
CA LEU A 148 -1.71 22.39 16.45
C LEU A 148 -1.39 21.78 17.81
N GLU A 149 -1.12 20.48 17.82
CA GLU A 149 -0.58 19.73 18.96
C GLU A 149 0.58 18.84 18.51
N ALA A 150 1.34 18.33 19.47
CA ALA A 150 2.44 17.42 19.17
C ALA A 150 1.98 16.20 18.35
N GLY A 151 2.63 15.94 17.20
CA GLY A 151 2.26 14.91 16.24
C GLY A 151 1.42 15.40 15.06
N ASP A 152 0.90 16.63 15.10
CA ASP A 152 0.13 17.20 14.00
C ASP A 152 1.03 17.64 12.85
N TYR A 153 0.51 17.50 11.65
CA TYR A 153 1.06 18.06 10.42
C TYR A 153 0.61 19.50 10.26
N VAL A 154 1.53 20.39 9.90
CA VAL A 154 1.17 21.79 9.60
C VAL A 154 0.53 21.87 8.20
N PRO A 155 -0.78 22.11 8.10
CA PRO A 155 -1.52 21.97 6.84
C PRO A 155 -1.37 23.17 5.89
N ALA A 156 -0.89 24.31 6.39
CA ALA A 156 -0.74 25.57 5.63
C ALA A 156 0.33 26.45 6.29
N ASP A 157 0.91 27.40 5.56
CA ASP A 157 1.78 28.38 6.19
C ASP A 157 0.98 29.33 7.06
N GLY A 158 1.47 29.58 8.26
CA GLY A 158 0.74 30.40 9.22
C GLY A 158 1.59 31.21 10.19
N ARG A 159 1.02 32.29 10.69
CA ARG A 159 1.54 33.16 11.73
C ARG A 159 1.03 32.71 13.09
N LEU A 160 1.91 32.53 14.07
CA LEU A 160 1.53 32.15 15.43
C LEU A 160 0.72 33.23 16.10
N LEU A 161 -0.44 32.87 16.63
CA LEU A 161 -1.27 33.67 17.53
C LEU A 161 -0.96 33.40 19.00
N GLU A 162 -0.86 32.11 19.35
CA GLU A 162 -0.51 31.58 20.66
C GLU A 162 0.43 30.37 20.49
N ALA A 163 1.41 30.21 21.36
CA ALA A 163 2.31 29.09 21.41
C ALA A 163 2.63 28.71 22.85
N SER A 164 2.63 27.41 23.16
CA SER A 164 3.05 26.87 24.46
C SER A 164 4.12 25.79 24.21
N SER A 165 5.38 26.13 24.45
CA SER A 165 6.55 25.25 24.26
C SER A 165 6.56 24.57 22.88
N LEU A 166 6.15 25.27 21.82
CA LEU A 166 6.02 24.72 20.49
C LEU A 166 7.39 24.44 19.88
N LYS A 167 7.59 23.20 19.45
CA LYS A 167 8.75 22.79 18.62
C LYS A 167 8.26 22.14 17.33
N VAL A 168 8.87 22.58 16.22
CA VAL A 168 8.46 22.12 14.87
C VAL A 168 9.69 21.60 14.13
N ASP A 169 9.57 20.41 13.55
CA ASP A 169 10.59 19.88 12.64
C ASP A 169 10.41 20.53 11.26
N GLU A 170 11.36 21.37 10.90
CA GLU A 170 11.44 22.09 9.64
C GLU A 170 12.54 21.53 8.71
N GLY A 171 13.09 20.35 9.01
CA GLY A 171 14.21 19.76 8.27
C GLY A 171 13.94 19.61 6.77
N MET A 172 12.69 19.44 6.36
CA MET A 172 12.31 19.39 4.95
C MET A 172 12.53 20.70 4.20
N LEU A 173 12.47 21.84 4.89
CA LEU A 173 12.63 23.18 4.31
C LEU A 173 14.02 23.77 4.56
N THR A 174 14.61 23.49 5.73
CA THR A 174 15.87 24.08 6.17
C THR A 174 17.07 23.17 5.95
N GLY A 175 16.85 21.86 5.87
CA GLY A 175 17.92 20.84 5.82
C GLY A 175 18.54 20.54 7.20
N GLU A 176 18.05 21.15 8.28
CA GLU A 176 18.52 20.93 9.64
C GLU A 176 17.69 19.85 10.33
N SER A 177 18.36 18.94 11.05
CA SER A 177 17.69 17.79 11.72
C SER A 177 17.21 18.08 13.13
N THR A 178 17.40 19.31 13.64
CA THR A 178 16.92 19.74 14.97
C THR A 178 15.60 20.49 14.86
N SER A 179 14.63 20.12 15.74
CA SER A 179 13.34 20.85 15.78
C SER A 179 13.54 22.30 16.19
N ALA A 180 12.96 23.22 15.41
CA ALA A 180 13.00 24.65 15.67
C ALA A 180 12.02 25.02 16.79
N GLU A 181 12.47 25.77 17.77
CA GLU A 181 11.63 26.34 18.83
C GLU A 181 10.84 27.54 18.27
N LYS A 182 9.53 27.58 18.54
CA LYS A 182 8.62 28.58 17.97
C LYS A 182 7.99 29.43 19.04
N GLU A 183 8.01 30.75 18.83
CA GLU A 183 7.51 31.75 19.79
C GLU A 183 6.69 32.85 19.11
N VAL A 184 5.75 33.42 19.86
CA VAL A 184 4.98 34.59 19.39
C VAL A 184 5.82 35.85 19.64
N THR A 185 6.70 36.17 18.69
CA THR A 185 7.59 37.35 18.78
C THR A 185 7.57 38.16 17.47
N GLU A 186 8.04 39.39 17.52
CA GLU A 186 8.24 40.23 16.33
C GLU A 186 9.69 40.00 15.83
N ILE A 187 9.88 39.92 14.53
CA ILE A 187 11.17 39.70 13.90
C ILE A 187 11.53 40.93 13.07
N ASP A 188 12.57 41.64 13.46
CA ASP A 188 13.12 42.77 12.72
C ASP A 188 14.07 42.30 11.62
N GLY A 189 13.90 42.85 10.44
CA GLY A 189 14.82 42.58 9.33
C GLY A 189 14.46 41.37 8.50
N THR A 190 15.39 40.85 7.69
CA THR A 190 15.19 39.70 6.81
C THR A 190 15.73 38.44 7.45
N ALA A 191 14.86 37.50 7.74
CA ALA A 191 15.19 36.21 8.33
C ALA A 191 15.04 35.08 7.31
N PRO A 192 16.00 34.15 7.20
CA PRO A 192 15.85 32.89 6.48
C PRO A 192 14.73 32.05 7.09
N ILE A 193 14.24 31.04 6.37
CA ILE A 193 13.04 30.25 6.77
C ILE A 193 13.23 29.67 8.19
N GLY A 194 14.38 29.06 8.48
CA GLY A 194 14.68 28.44 9.78
C GLY A 194 14.68 29.40 10.96
N ASP A 195 14.96 30.70 10.73
CA ASP A 195 15.01 31.73 11.77
C ASP A 195 13.66 32.46 11.99
N ARG A 196 12.61 32.06 11.21
CA ARG A 196 11.24 32.61 11.36
C ARG A 196 10.52 31.93 12.51
N VAL A 197 10.96 32.18 13.75
CA VAL A 197 10.43 31.55 14.96
C VAL A 197 8.93 31.83 15.21
N ASN A 198 8.37 32.85 14.57
CA ASN A 198 6.98 33.26 14.71
C ASN A 198 6.06 32.74 13.60
N MET A 199 6.58 31.90 12.72
CA MET A 199 5.85 31.25 11.63
C MET A 199 5.94 29.74 11.74
N VAL A 200 4.91 29.06 11.21
CA VAL A 200 4.95 27.64 10.91
C VAL A 200 4.70 27.43 9.41
N HIS A 201 5.30 26.42 8.85
CA HIS A 201 5.30 26.18 7.40
C HIS A 201 4.61 24.89 7.05
N SER A 202 3.80 24.90 5.99
CA SER A 202 3.14 23.72 5.45
C SER A 202 4.15 22.62 5.16
N GLY A 203 3.80 21.39 5.50
CA GLY A 203 4.67 20.26 5.29
C GLY A 203 5.58 19.92 6.46
N THR A 204 5.64 20.76 7.47
CA THR A 204 6.42 20.55 8.70
C THR A 204 5.59 19.89 9.78
N ILE A 205 6.21 19.50 10.90
CA ILE A 205 5.57 18.69 11.92
C ILE A 205 5.82 19.24 13.29
N VAL A 206 4.77 19.22 14.09
CA VAL A 206 4.86 19.60 15.51
C VAL A 206 5.45 18.43 16.29
N THR A 207 6.67 18.59 16.81
CA THR A 207 7.33 17.58 17.62
C THR A 207 7.02 17.69 19.11
N TYR A 208 6.68 18.91 19.58
CA TYR A 208 6.34 19.17 20.98
C TYR A 208 5.48 20.43 21.14
N GLY A 209 4.64 20.47 22.18
CA GLY A 209 3.82 21.64 22.54
C GLY A 209 2.54 21.76 21.74
N ARG A 210 1.95 22.96 21.80
CA ARG A 210 0.69 23.30 21.12
C ARG A 210 0.69 24.75 20.66
N ALA A 211 -0.13 25.05 19.62
CA ALA A 211 -0.24 26.40 19.10
C ALA A 211 -1.61 26.71 18.50
N LYS A 212 -1.92 28.00 18.42
CA LYS A 212 -2.99 28.57 17.61
C LYS A 212 -2.37 29.39 16.48
N VAL A 213 -2.77 29.15 15.25
CA VAL A 213 -2.08 29.62 14.05
C VAL A 213 -3.05 30.25 13.08
N LEU A 214 -2.76 31.47 12.62
CA LEU A 214 -3.50 32.17 11.57
C LEU A 214 -2.94 31.78 10.20
N VAL A 215 -3.75 31.23 9.30
CA VAL A 215 -3.35 30.86 7.93
C VAL A 215 -2.98 32.09 7.12
N THR A 216 -1.77 32.15 6.62
CA THR A 216 -1.24 33.24 5.79
C THR A 216 -1.05 32.88 4.34
N ALA A 217 -0.77 31.59 4.03
CA ALA A 217 -0.65 31.08 2.67
C ALA A 217 -1.14 29.62 2.58
N VAL A 218 -1.71 29.27 1.44
CA VAL A 218 -2.26 27.93 1.14
C VAL A 218 -1.76 27.42 -0.23
N ALA A 219 -1.74 26.11 -0.41
CA ALA A 219 -1.44 25.45 -1.68
C ALA A 219 -0.09 25.88 -2.29
N GLY A 220 -0.07 26.22 -3.58
CA GLY A 220 1.13 26.69 -4.30
C GLY A 220 1.73 28.02 -3.80
N GLN A 221 1.08 28.68 -2.83
CA GLN A 221 1.54 29.91 -2.23
C GLN A 221 2.37 29.67 -0.96
N THR A 222 2.35 28.46 -0.40
CA THR A 222 3.20 28.05 0.74
C THR A 222 4.66 27.97 0.33
N GLU A 223 5.58 28.04 1.28
CA GLU A 223 7.02 27.90 1.01
C GLU A 223 7.30 26.55 0.31
N ILE A 224 6.70 25.45 0.80
CA ILE A 224 6.83 24.14 0.15
C ILE A 224 6.16 24.10 -1.23
N GLY A 225 5.07 24.82 -1.42
CA GLY A 225 4.38 24.95 -2.71
C GLY A 225 5.23 25.62 -3.77
N GLN A 226 6.04 26.63 -3.38
CA GLN A 226 6.98 27.29 -4.28
C GLN A 226 8.14 26.35 -4.67
N VAL A 227 8.67 25.58 -3.71
CA VAL A 227 9.70 24.54 -3.98
C VAL A 227 9.13 23.43 -4.88
N ALA A 228 7.91 22.98 -4.63
CA ALA A 228 7.26 21.96 -5.46
C ALA A 228 7.04 22.42 -6.92
N GLY A 229 6.72 23.70 -7.13
CA GLY A 229 6.61 24.29 -8.46
C GLY A 229 7.92 24.24 -9.26
N LEU A 230 9.07 24.32 -8.60
CA LEU A 230 10.39 24.16 -9.21
C LEU A 230 10.73 22.68 -9.53
N LEU A 231 10.13 21.73 -8.81
CA LEU A 231 10.34 20.29 -8.96
C LEU A 231 9.36 19.61 -9.94
N GLU A 232 8.40 20.33 -10.49
CA GLU A 232 7.36 19.80 -11.40
C GLU A 232 7.90 19.19 -12.71
N SER A 233 9.20 19.32 -12.97
CA SER A 233 9.88 18.81 -14.17
C SER A 233 10.42 17.38 -14.02
N THR A 234 10.26 16.71 -12.88
CA THR A 234 10.79 15.37 -12.67
C THR A 234 9.77 14.31 -13.16
N ASP A 235 10.19 13.52 -14.15
CA ASP A 235 9.40 12.43 -14.72
C ASP A 235 9.02 11.38 -13.66
N GLU A 236 7.76 10.91 -13.69
CA GLU A 236 7.31 9.78 -12.90
C GLU A 236 8.15 8.54 -13.23
N HIS A 237 8.75 7.93 -12.23
CA HIS A 237 9.49 6.69 -12.41
C HIS A 237 8.54 5.54 -12.77
N LYS A 238 8.74 4.95 -13.96
CA LYS A 238 8.01 3.76 -14.40
C LYS A 238 8.36 2.57 -13.52
N THR A 239 7.35 1.73 -13.24
CA THR A 239 7.51 0.49 -12.46
C THR A 239 8.38 -0.54 -13.18
N PRO A 240 8.94 -1.53 -12.47
CA PRO A 240 9.62 -2.67 -13.09
C PRO A 240 8.75 -3.37 -14.15
N LEU A 241 7.46 -3.59 -13.87
CA LEU A 241 6.51 -4.18 -14.81
C LEU A 241 6.30 -3.30 -16.04
N GLN A 242 6.09 -1.99 -15.86
CA GLN A 242 5.94 -1.05 -16.97
C GLN A 242 7.19 -0.98 -17.84
N LYS A 243 8.39 -0.90 -17.23
CA LYS A 243 9.67 -0.98 -17.95
C LYS A 243 9.81 -2.30 -18.70
N GLY A 244 9.46 -3.41 -18.05
CA GLY A 244 9.46 -4.75 -18.65
C GLY A 244 8.50 -4.85 -19.83
N LEU A 245 7.28 -4.35 -19.71
CA LEU A 245 6.28 -4.32 -20.77
C LEU A 245 6.71 -3.43 -21.94
N ASP A 246 7.22 -2.23 -21.67
CA ASP A 246 7.71 -1.31 -22.72
C ASP A 246 8.87 -1.92 -23.51
N SER A 247 9.85 -2.52 -22.80
CA SER A 247 10.97 -3.20 -23.44
C SER A 247 10.53 -4.40 -24.27
N PHE A 248 9.60 -5.18 -23.73
CA PHE A 248 9.02 -6.32 -24.43
C PHE A 248 8.22 -5.87 -25.65
N SER A 249 7.35 -4.87 -25.54
CA SER A 249 6.56 -4.33 -26.66
C SER A 249 7.45 -3.84 -27.80
N LYS A 250 8.56 -3.14 -27.48
CA LYS A 250 9.53 -2.70 -28.51
C LYS A 250 10.19 -3.88 -29.23
N LYS A 251 10.64 -4.91 -28.48
CA LYS A 251 11.26 -6.11 -29.08
C LYS A 251 10.27 -6.89 -29.94
N LEU A 252 9.02 -7.01 -29.45
CA LEU A 252 7.94 -7.68 -30.17
C LEU A 252 7.61 -6.93 -31.47
N SER A 253 7.44 -5.60 -31.42
CA SER A 253 7.16 -4.78 -32.60
C SER A 253 8.24 -4.93 -33.67
N LEU A 254 9.52 -4.95 -33.26
CA LEU A 254 10.62 -5.16 -34.19
C LEU A 254 10.59 -6.56 -34.81
N ALA A 255 10.30 -7.60 -33.99
CA ALA A 255 10.18 -8.98 -34.48
C ALA A 255 9.00 -9.15 -35.45
N ILE A 256 7.86 -8.51 -35.17
CA ILE A 256 6.68 -8.51 -36.01
C ILE A 256 6.99 -7.83 -37.35
N LEU A 257 7.62 -6.65 -37.33
CA LEU A 257 8.01 -5.92 -38.52
C LEU A 257 8.96 -6.76 -39.38
N ALA A 258 9.97 -7.37 -38.78
CA ALA A 258 10.92 -8.23 -39.49
C ALA A 258 10.19 -9.44 -40.14
N LEU A 259 9.29 -10.10 -39.40
CA LEU A 259 8.51 -11.24 -39.87
C LEU A 259 7.60 -10.82 -41.04
N SER A 260 6.90 -9.69 -40.91
CA SER A 260 6.03 -9.14 -41.98
C SER A 260 6.81 -8.82 -43.26
N LEU A 261 8.03 -8.23 -43.12
CA LEU A 261 8.89 -7.95 -44.25
C LEU A 261 9.42 -9.24 -44.94
N VAL A 262 9.77 -10.26 -44.16
CA VAL A 262 10.18 -11.56 -44.68
C VAL A 262 9.04 -12.21 -45.47
N ILE A 263 7.82 -12.20 -44.93
CA ILE A 263 6.63 -12.73 -45.58
C ILE A 263 6.34 -11.98 -46.90
N LEU A 264 6.38 -10.66 -46.82
CA LEU A 264 6.21 -9.82 -48.05
C LEU A 264 7.28 -10.15 -49.09
N GLY A 265 8.56 -10.27 -48.68
CA GLY A 265 9.68 -10.65 -49.55
C GLY A 265 9.50 -12.03 -50.18
N ILE A 266 9.04 -13.04 -49.42
CA ILE A 266 8.74 -14.36 -49.95
C ILE A 266 7.62 -14.32 -50.99
N GLN A 267 6.54 -13.61 -50.69
CA GLN A 267 5.41 -13.47 -51.60
C GLN A 267 5.81 -12.75 -52.90
N LEU A 268 6.52 -11.65 -52.80
CA LEU A 268 7.05 -10.92 -53.97
C LEU A 268 8.02 -11.78 -54.80
N ALA A 269 8.93 -12.52 -54.11
CA ALA A 269 9.85 -13.42 -54.83
C ALA A 269 9.09 -14.53 -55.57
N ARG A 270 8.06 -15.12 -54.98
CA ARG A 270 7.19 -16.08 -55.66
C ARG A 270 6.49 -15.48 -56.91
N LEU A 271 6.00 -14.25 -56.75
CA LEU A 271 5.34 -13.53 -57.84
C LEU A 271 6.30 -13.30 -59.03
N PHE A 272 7.56 -12.90 -58.78
CA PHE A 272 8.56 -12.65 -59.79
C PHE A 272 9.19 -13.93 -60.37
N MET A 273 9.13 -15.08 -59.69
CA MET A 273 9.69 -16.36 -60.14
C MET A 273 8.65 -17.30 -60.78
N GLY A 274 7.34 -17.00 -60.58
CA GLY A 274 6.21 -17.80 -61.11
C GLY A 274 5.79 -17.34 -62.51
N ASP A 275 4.96 -18.18 -63.18
CA ASP A 275 4.42 -17.88 -64.52
C ASP A 275 3.39 -16.73 -64.46
N GLN A 276 3.63 -15.63 -65.19
CA GLN A 276 2.83 -14.37 -65.13
C GLN A 276 1.52 -14.51 -65.90
N SER A 277 0.57 -15.31 -65.42
CA SER A 277 -0.74 -15.46 -66.06
C SER A 277 -1.88 -14.63 -65.43
N GLY A 278 -1.58 -13.75 -64.41
CA GLY A 278 -2.56 -12.94 -63.69
C GLY A 278 -2.23 -11.46 -63.63
N ASP A 279 -3.16 -10.64 -63.11
CA ASP A 279 -2.95 -9.19 -62.91
C ASP A 279 -1.91 -9.00 -61.80
N MET A 280 -0.75 -8.45 -62.18
CA MET A 280 0.39 -8.21 -61.27
C MET A 280 0.02 -7.30 -60.11
N THR A 281 -0.90 -6.36 -60.33
CA THR A 281 -1.37 -5.43 -59.29
C THR A 281 -2.14 -6.17 -58.22
N GLU A 282 -3.04 -7.06 -58.59
CA GLU A 282 -3.83 -7.87 -57.66
C GLU A 282 -2.95 -8.83 -56.81
N SER A 283 -1.96 -9.45 -57.44
CA SER A 283 -1.03 -10.33 -56.76
C SER A 283 -0.11 -9.62 -55.76
N VAL A 284 0.34 -8.38 -56.07
CA VAL A 284 1.10 -7.52 -55.13
C VAL A 284 0.23 -7.11 -53.93
N VAL A 285 -1.04 -6.78 -54.19
CA VAL A 285 -2.03 -6.47 -53.15
C VAL A 285 -2.20 -7.64 -52.20
N GLN A 286 -2.40 -8.85 -52.73
CA GLN A 286 -2.53 -10.06 -51.93
C GLN A 286 -1.29 -10.32 -51.05
N ALA A 287 -0.07 -10.16 -51.60
CA ALA A 287 1.17 -10.29 -50.87
C ALA A 287 1.28 -9.29 -49.72
N PHE A 288 0.90 -8.05 -49.99
CA PHE A 288 0.86 -7.00 -48.95
C PHE A 288 -0.17 -7.31 -47.86
N MET A 289 -1.37 -7.77 -48.26
CA MET A 289 -2.44 -8.12 -47.31
C MET A 289 -2.05 -9.30 -46.41
N PHE A 290 -1.27 -10.26 -46.88
CA PHE A 290 -0.69 -11.33 -46.04
C PHE A 290 0.25 -10.77 -44.99
N ALA A 291 1.17 -9.88 -45.37
CA ALA A 291 2.11 -9.26 -44.40
C ALA A 291 1.40 -8.42 -43.35
N VAL A 292 0.35 -7.69 -43.76
CA VAL A 292 -0.51 -6.92 -42.85
C VAL A 292 -1.27 -7.83 -41.89
N ALA A 293 -1.84 -8.93 -42.35
CA ALA A 293 -2.57 -9.88 -41.51
C ALA A 293 -1.66 -10.42 -40.40
N VAL A 294 -0.39 -10.75 -40.74
CA VAL A 294 0.58 -11.17 -39.72
C VAL A 294 0.87 -10.07 -38.67
N ALA A 295 1.06 -8.83 -39.14
CA ALA A 295 1.30 -7.71 -38.25
C ALA A 295 0.13 -7.51 -37.28
N VAL A 296 -1.10 -7.51 -37.76
CA VAL A 296 -2.33 -7.37 -36.95
C VAL A 296 -2.50 -8.57 -35.99
N ALA A 297 -2.28 -9.79 -36.45
CA ALA A 297 -2.42 -11.00 -35.65
C ALA A 297 -1.45 -11.02 -34.46
N ALA A 298 -0.27 -10.43 -34.61
CA ALA A 298 0.79 -10.51 -33.61
C ALA A 298 0.66 -9.48 -32.50
N ILE A 299 -0.17 -8.45 -32.65
CA ILE A 299 -0.28 -7.32 -31.75
C ILE A 299 -1.35 -7.57 -30.68
N PRO A 300 -1.01 -7.63 -29.38
CA PRO A 300 -2.00 -7.67 -28.30
C PRO A 300 -2.42 -6.24 -27.90
N GLU A 301 -3.34 -5.63 -28.65
CA GLU A 301 -3.74 -4.22 -28.46
C GLU A 301 -4.28 -3.89 -27.06
N ALA A 302 -4.98 -4.82 -26.42
CA ALA A 302 -5.60 -4.61 -25.12
C ALA A 302 -4.63 -4.76 -23.93
N LEU A 303 -3.35 -5.10 -24.15
CA LEU A 303 -2.43 -5.52 -23.08
C LEU A 303 -2.25 -4.47 -21.98
N GLN A 304 -1.97 -3.21 -22.32
CA GLN A 304 -1.75 -2.15 -21.33
C GLN A 304 -3.02 -1.84 -20.52
N SER A 305 -4.16 -1.79 -21.20
CA SER A 305 -5.46 -1.56 -20.56
C SER A 305 -5.81 -2.68 -19.59
N ILE A 306 -5.58 -3.94 -19.97
CA ILE A 306 -5.83 -5.11 -19.11
C ILE A 306 -4.97 -5.05 -17.84
N VAL A 307 -3.67 -4.77 -17.96
CA VAL A 307 -2.76 -4.65 -16.81
C VAL A 307 -3.26 -3.57 -15.84
N THR A 308 -3.63 -2.39 -16.34
CA THR A 308 -4.13 -1.28 -15.53
C THR A 308 -5.45 -1.65 -14.82
N ILE A 309 -6.37 -2.33 -15.51
CA ILE A 309 -7.64 -2.78 -14.94
C ILE A 309 -7.39 -3.83 -13.84
N VAL A 310 -6.50 -4.79 -14.08
CA VAL A 310 -6.19 -5.85 -13.10
C VAL A 310 -5.53 -5.25 -11.85
N LEU A 311 -4.60 -4.30 -12.00
CA LEU A 311 -4.03 -3.55 -10.89
C LEU A 311 -5.10 -2.77 -10.11
N SER A 312 -6.03 -2.11 -10.80
CA SER A 312 -7.14 -1.38 -10.16
C SER A 312 -8.10 -2.31 -9.40
N ILE A 313 -8.36 -3.53 -9.90
CA ILE A 313 -9.12 -4.55 -9.16
C ILE A 313 -8.35 -5.01 -7.92
N GLY A 314 -7.03 -5.16 -8.05
CA GLY A 314 -6.14 -5.49 -6.94
C GLY A 314 -6.20 -4.46 -5.82
N THR A 315 -6.11 -3.15 -6.15
CA THR A 315 -6.22 -2.08 -5.14
C THR A 315 -7.55 -2.12 -4.40
N LYS A 316 -8.65 -2.33 -5.12
CA LYS A 316 -9.97 -2.49 -4.50
C LYS A 316 -10.07 -3.70 -3.58
N THR A 317 -9.38 -4.79 -3.91
CA THR A 317 -9.33 -6.00 -3.08
C THR A 317 -8.47 -5.78 -1.84
N MET A 318 -7.34 -5.08 -1.96
CA MET A 318 -6.48 -4.70 -0.84
C MET A 318 -7.20 -3.75 0.12
N ALA A 319 -7.94 -2.75 -0.39
CA ALA A 319 -8.73 -1.85 0.43
C ALA A 319 -9.79 -2.58 1.28
N LYS A 320 -10.40 -3.66 0.76
CA LYS A 320 -11.30 -4.52 1.54
C LYS A 320 -10.61 -5.33 2.64
N LYS A 321 -9.28 -5.44 2.57
CA LYS A 321 -8.41 -6.07 3.57
C LYS A 321 -7.63 -4.99 4.34
N ASN A 322 -8.22 -3.83 4.54
CA ASN A 322 -7.69 -2.69 5.31
C ASN A 322 -6.37 -2.09 4.80
N ALA A 323 -5.98 -2.40 3.56
CA ALA A 323 -4.76 -1.88 2.95
C ALA A 323 -5.11 -0.91 1.81
N ILE A 324 -5.04 0.39 2.07
CA ILE A 324 -5.32 1.45 1.09
C ILE A 324 -4.06 1.75 0.31
N ILE A 325 -4.09 1.49 -0.99
CA ILE A 325 -2.98 1.77 -1.90
C ILE A 325 -3.05 3.22 -2.39
N ARG A 326 -1.99 3.99 -2.17
CA ARG A 326 -1.85 5.37 -2.65
C ARG A 326 -1.17 5.46 -4.02
N LYS A 327 -0.32 4.49 -4.35
CA LYS A 327 0.42 4.41 -5.64
C LYS A 327 0.17 3.06 -6.30
N LEU A 328 -0.45 3.03 -7.48
CA LEU A 328 -0.73 1.78 -8.23
C LEU A 328 0.46 0.81 -8.35
N PRO A 329 1.70 1.31 -8.57
CA PRO A 329 2.89 0.48 -8.60
C PRO A 329 3.09 -0.41 -7.37
N ALA A 330 2.67 0.06 -6.20
CA ALA A 330 2.84 -0.66 -4.94
C ALA A 330 2.14 -2.04 -4.94
N VAL A 331 1.03 -2.22 -5.67
CA VAL A 331 0.32 -3.50 -5.78
C VAL A 331 1.23 -4.60 -6.33
N GLU A 332 2.00 -4.28 -7.38
CA GLU A 332 2.94 -5.23 -7.98
C GLU A 332 4.14 -5.48 -7.08
N THR A 333 4.69 -4.40 -6.53
CA THR A 333 5.89 -4.45 -5.69
C THR A 333 5.64 -5.25 -4.42
N LEU A 334 4.45 -5.09 -3.79
CA LEU A 334 4.00 -5.90 -2.65
C LEU A 334 4.07 -7.41 -2.94
N GLY A 335 3.60 -7.85 -4.11
CA GLY A 335 3.68 -9.25 -4.52
C GLY A 335 5.11 -9.80 -4.66
N SER A 336 6.11 -8.92 -4.71
CA SER A 336 7.52 -9.27 -4.84
C SER A 336 8.31 -9.05 -3.54
N THR A 337 7.66 -8.57 -2.47
CA THR A 337 8.28 -8.30 -1.18
C THR A 337 8.98 -9.54 -0.63
N SER A 338 10.22 -9.38 -0.22
CA SER A 338 11.05 -10.42 0.38
C SER A 338 11.51 -10.08 1.80
N ILE A 339 11.46 -8.79 2.17
CA ILE A 339 11.79 -8.30 3.51
C ILE A 339 10.67 -7.38 3.98
N ILE A 340 10.24 -7.57 5.22
CA ILE A 340 9.33 -6.63 5.91
C ILE A 340 10.07 -6.10 7.14
N CYS A 341 10.46 -4.85 7.11
CA CYS A 341 10.94 -4.10 8.26
C CYS A 341 9.74 -3.50 8.97
N THR A 342 9.43 -3.96 10.17
CA THR A 342 8.24 -3.54 10.89
C THR A 342 8.59 -2.87 12.21
N ASP A 343 7.94 -1.74 12.50
CA ASP A 343 7.96 -1.19 13.84
C ASP A 343 7.23 -2.14 14.79
N LYS A 344 7.61 -2.13 16.07
CA LYS A 344 7.00 -2.94 17.10
C LYS A 344 5.65 -2.36 17.52
N THR A 345 5.66 -1.09 17.95
CA THR A 345 4.54 -0.46 18.66
C THR A 345 3.37 -0.19 17.70
N GLY A 346 2.18 -0.56 18.11
CA GLY A 346 0.95 -0.35 17.32
C GLY A 346 0.79 -1.29 16.11
N THR A 347 1.88 -1.84 15.56
CA THR A 347 1.84 -2.75 14.40
C THR A 347 1.85 -4.21 14.81
N LEU A 348 2.87 -4.63 15.55
CA LEU A 348 2.99 -5.99 16.11
C LEU A 348 2.30 -6.12 17.46
N THR A 349 2.23 -5.02 18.20
CA THR A 349 1.62 -4.93 19.52
C THR A 349 0.31 -4.14 19.48
N GLN A 350 -0.46 -4.20 20.56
CA GLN A 350 -1.78 -3.57 20.63
C GLN A 350 -1.73 -2.04 20.78
N ASN A 351 -0.55 -1.46 21.03
CA ASN A 351 -0.36 -0.06 21.41
C ASN A 351 -1.16 0.29 22.68
N LYS A 352 -1.25 -0.65 23.58
CA LYS A 352 -2.00 -0.54 24.83
C LYS A 352 -1.20 -1.19 25.96
N MET A 353 -0.67 -0.37 26.85
CA MET A 353 -0.06 -0.89 28.07
C MET A 353 -1.07 -1.69 28.88
N THR A 354 -0.68 -2.87 29.32
CA THR A 354 -1.53 -3.77 30.10
C THR A 354 -0.74 -4.33 31.28
N VAL A 355 -1.32 -4.27 32.48
CA VAL A 355 -0.74 -4.91 33.66
C VAL A 355 -0.89 -6.42 33.50
N VAL A 356 0.23 -7.13 33.55
CA VAL A 356 0.28 -8.59 33.37
C VAL A 356 0.75 -9.33 34.59
N ASP A 357 1.36 -8.61 35.55
CA ASP A 357 1.86 -9.24 36.78
C ASP A 357 1.99 -8.20 37.90
N TYR A 358 1.99 -8.63 39.14
CA TYR A 358 2.27 -7.81 40.31
C TYR A 358 3.13 -8.60 41.28
N TYR A 359 3.74 -7.91 42.24
CA TYR A 359 4.51 -8.52 43.29
C TYR A 359 4.29 -7.78 44.60
N LEU A 360 3.81 -8.51 45.61
CA LEU A 360 3.69 -8.02 46.98
C LEU A 360 4.92 -8.38 47.83
N PRO A 361 5.23 -7.62 48.89
CA PRO A 361 6.41 -7.85 49.71
C PRO A 361 6.45 -9.24 50.33
N ASN A 362 5.32 -9.88 50.63
CA ASN A 362 5.22 -11.25 51.12
C ASN A 362 5.59 -12.34 50.11
N GLY A 363 5.77 -11.97 48.84
CA GLY A 363 6.12 -12.87 47.75
C GLY A 363 4.94 -13.33 46.92
N GLU A 364 3.73 -12.81 47.14
CA GLU A 364 2.59 -13.06 46.24
C GLU A 364 2.79 -12.39 44.90
N THR A 365 2.51 -13.12 43.83
CA THR A 365 2.56 -12.69 42.42
C THR A 365 1.37 -13.26 41.70
N GLY A 366 1.01 -12.71 40.53
CA GLY A 366 0.00 -13.25 39.64
C GLY A 366 -1.17 -12.32 39.39
N ASP A 367 -2.31 -12.87 38.93
CA ASP A 367 -3.54 -12.14 38.69
C ASP A 367 -4.39 -12.03 39.97
N PHE A 368 -5.07 -10.87 40.13
CA PHE A 368 -6.08 -10.68 41.17
C PHE A 368 -7.35 -11.47 40.80
N ASN A 369 -7.33 -12.80 40.92
CA ASN A 369 -8.45 -13.66 40.50
C ASN A 369 -9.51 -13.86 41.63
N GLN A 370 -9.40 -13.14 42.73
CA GLN A 370 -10.29 -13.31 43.90
C GLN A 370 -11.25 -12.12 44.01
N GLU A 371 -12.42 -12.39 44.64
CA GLU A 371 -13.35 -11.31 44.98
C GLU A 371 -12.66 -10.25 45.87
N PRO A 372 -12.88 -8.95 45.62
CA PRO A 372 -12.21 -7.86 46.37
C PRO A 372 -12.37 -7.95 47.91
N SER A 373 -13.44 -8.59 48.35
CA SER A 373 -13.70 -8.84 49.78
C SER A 373 -12.69 -9.81 50.44
N SER A 374 -11.96 -10.60 49.63
CA SER A 374 -10.96 -11.57 50.13
C SER A 374 -9.53 -11.05 50.03
N TRP A 375 -9.32 -9.83 49.52
CA TRP A 375 -8.00 -9.27 49.34
C TRP A 375 -7.27 -9.01 50.62
N SER A 376 -5.98 -9.29 50.64
CA SER A 376 -5.07 -8.91 51.71
C SER A 376 -4.96 -7.37 51.83
N ILE A 377 -4.46 -6.92 52.96
CA ILE A 377 -4.18 -5.49 53.16
C ILE A 377 -3.19 -4.97 52.09
N GLY A 378 -2.21 -5.80 51.71
CA GLY A 378 -1.22 -5.49 50.69
C GLY A 378 -1.85 -5.27 49.29
N GLU A 379 -2.71 -6.19 48.86
CA GLU A 379 -3.42 -6.09 47.57
C GLU A 379 -4.31 -4.84 47.50
N ARG A 380 -5.08 -4.62 48.55
CA ARG A 380 -5.94 -3.42 48.63
C ARG A 380 -5.12 -2.13 48.58
N ARG A 381 -4.03 -2.06 49.34
CA ARG A 381 -3.17 -0.87 49.33
C ARG A 381 -2.50 -0.62 47.99
N LEU A 382 -2.08 -1.68 47.31
CA LEU A 382 -1.50 -1.59 45.97
C LEU A 382 -2.50 -1.01 44.94
N VAL A 383 -3.75 -1.50 44.95
CA VAL A 383 -4.80 -1.00 44.06
C VAL A 383 -5.19 0.45 44.40
N GLU A 384 -5.29 0.79 45.70
CA GLU A 384 -5.55 2.17 46.12
C GLU A 384 -4.48 3.14 45.56
N ILE A 385 -3.19 2.79 45.71
CA ILE A 385 -2.09 3.63 45.21
C ILE A 385 -2.15 3.72 43.65
N ASN A 386 -2.40 2.61 42.96
CA ASN A 386 -2.54 2.60 41.50
C ASN A 386 -3.60 3.57 40.97
N VAL A 387 -4.70 3.70 41.70
CA VAL A 387 -5.83 4.57 41.30
C VAL A 387 -5.64 6.00 41.76
N LEU A 388 -5.13 6.21 43.01
CA LEU A 388 -5.07 7.52 43.63
C LEU A 388 -3.87 8.35 43.17
N VAL A 389 -2.71 7.71 42.91
CA VAL A 389 -1.53 8.35 42.33
C VAL A 389 -1.58 8.25 40.81
N ASN A 390 -2.59 8.86 40.18
CA ASN A 390 -2.86 8.66 38.77
C ASN A 390 -3.75 9.79 38.25
N ASP A 391 -3.41 10.30 37.06
CA ASP A 391 -4.14 11.40 36.40
C ASP A 391 -5.01 10.93 35.22
N ALA A 392 -4.90 9.68 34.79
CA ALA A 392 -5.72 9.15 33.70
C ALA A 392 -7.20 9.07 34.09
N ILE A 393 -8.06 9.27 33.11
CA ILE A 393 -9.52 9.21 33.24
C ILE A 393 -10.15 8.41 32.10
N ILE A 394 -11.30 7.80 32.38
CA ILE A 394 -12.17 7.23 31.36
C ILE A 394 -13.35 8.18 31.18
N ALA A 395 -13.51 8.75 30.00
CA ALA A 395 -14.60 9.66 29.67
C ALA A 395 -15.95 8.93 29.63
N GLU A 396 -17.06 9.67 29.50
CA GLU A 396 -18.43 9.10 29.48
C GLU A 396 -18.69 8.22 28.25
N ASP A 397 -18.02 8.50 27.14
CA ASP A 397 -18.08 7.72 25.89
C ASP A 397 -17.20 6.46 25.91
N GLY A 398 -16.48 6.20 27.03
CA GLY A 398 -15.57 5.08 27.20
C GLY A 398 -14.14 5.36 26.69
N SER A 399 -13.85 6.51 26.13
CA SER A 399 -12.51 6.90 25.72
C SER A 399 -11.61 7.12 26.94
N LYS A 400 -10.33 6.72 26.81
CA LYS A 400 -9.34 6.78 27.88
C LYS A 400 -8.37 7.90 27.61
N LEU A 401 -8.22 8.80 28.58
CA LEU A 401 -7.38 9.98 28.49
C LEU A 401 -6.29 9.92 29.58
N GLY A 402 -5.05 10.13 29.20
CA GLY A 402 -3.89 10.11 30.08
C GLY A 402 -2.71 9.32 29.53
N ASP A 403 -1.62 9.28 30.30
CA ASP A 403 -0.44 8.47 29.95
C ASP A 403 -0.81 6.98 29.83
N PRO A 404 -0.34 6.25 28.81
CA PRO A 404 -0.67 4.83 28.63
C PRO A 404 -0.34 3.95 29.85
N THR A 405 0.71 4.28 30.59
CA THR A 405 1.09 3.59 31.82
C THR A 405 0.06 3.80 32.92
N GLU A 406 -0.47 5.00 33.04
CA GLU A 406 -1.51 5.34 34.00
C GLU A 406 -2.87 4.76 33.65
N VAL A 407 -3.20 4.75 32.36
CA VAL A 407 -4.41 4.09 31.85
C VAL A 407 -4.37 2.59 32.15
N ALA A 408 -3.22 1.94 32.00
CA ALA A 408 -3.06 0.52 32.34
C ALA A 408 -3.36 0.20 33.81
N LEU A 409 -2.97 1.09 34.73
CA LEU A 409 -3.25 0.95 36.15
C LEU A 409 -4.75 1.09 36.47
N ILE A 410 -5.45 2.01 35.79
CA ILE A 410 -6.90 2.15 35.94
C ILE A 410 -7.62 0.95 35.33
N ASP A 411 -7.22 0.49 34.13
CA ASP A 411 -7.78 -0.69 33.48
C ASP A 411 -7.64 -1.93 34.37
N PHE A 412 -6.49 -2.09 35.03
CA PHE A 412 -6.24 -3.16 35.99
C PHE A 412 -7.20 -3.11 37.18
N SER A 413 -7.46 -1.92 37.71
CA SER A 413 -8.43 -1.74 38.81
C SER A 413 -9.85 -2.09 38.38
N GLU A 414 -10.31 -1.55 37.23
CA GLU A 414 -11.66 -1.81 36.69
C GLU A 414 -11.84 -3.31 36.34
N ALA A 415 -10.82 -3.98 35.79
CA ALA A 415 -10.84 -5.40 35.49
C ALA A 415 -11.00 -6.27 36.74
N ASN A 416 -10.56 -5.79 37.91
CA ASN A 416 -10.68 -6.43 39.19
C ASN A 416 -11.90 -5.93 40.02
N ASN A 417 -12.91 -5.42 39.34
CA ASN A 417 -14.17 -4.94 39.94
C ASN A 417 -13.99 -3.81 40.96
N GLN A 418 -12.93 -3.02 40.84
CA GLN A 418 -12.68 -1.83 41.66
C GLN A 418 -12.84 -0.57 40.80
N SER A 419 -13.98 0.11 40.97
CA SER A 419 -14.23 1.34 40.22
C SER A 419 -13.28 2.45 40.67
N TYR A 420 -12.40 2.89 39.79
CA TYR A 420 -11.50 4.02 40.04
C TYR A 420 -12.27 5.29 40.45
N ARG A 421 -13.50 5.49 39.89
CA ARG A 421 -14.33 6.65 40.20
C ARG A 421 -14.82 6.64 41.63
N GLU A 422 -15.20 5.45 42.14
CA GLU A 422 -15.66 5.31 43.50
C GLU A 422 -14.50 5.48 44.48
N ILE A 423 -13.33 4.88 44.21
CA ILE A 423 -12.12 5.06 45.01
C ILE A 423 -11.72 6.53 45.09
N ARG A 424 -11.62 7.23 43.99
CA ARG A 424 -11.27 8.68 43.97
C ARG A 424 -12.33 9.56 44.61
N LYS A 425 -13.60 9.20 44.55
CA LYS A 425 -14.68 9.90 45.25
C LYS A 425 -14.62 9.68 46.77
N THR A 426 -14.27 8.47 47.18
CA THR A 426 -14.16 8.13 48.61
C THR A 426 -12.93 8.78 49.23
N TYR A 427 -11.81 8.80 48.51
CA TYR A 427 -10.54 9.35 48.97
C TYR A 427 -10.06 10.50 48.05
N PRO A 428 -10.66 11.68 48.16
CA PRO A 428 -10.31 12.81 47.27
C PRO A 428 -8.86 13.27 47.47
N ARG A 429 -8.20 13.64 46.41
CA ARG A 429 -6.84 14.19 46.44
C ARG A 429 -6.83 15.53 47.17
N GLN A 430 -5.97 15.63 48.19
CA GLN A 430 -5.80 16.84 49.02
C GLN A 430 -4.61 17.70 48.59
N ASN A 431 -3.52 17.05 48.13
CA ASN A 431 -2.31 17.71 47.66
C ASN A 431 -1.54 16.76 46.73
N GLU A 432 -0.59 17.28 45.96
CA GLU A 432 0.21 16.48 45.01
C GLU A 432 1.62 17.04 44.80
N LEU A 433 2.54 16.15 44.41
CA LEU A 433 3.79 16.42 43.72
C LEU A 433 3.67 15.73 42.37
N PRO A 434 3.45 16.49 41.24
CA PRO A 434 3.21 15.91 39.92
C PRO A 434 4.41 15.11 39.43
N PHE A 435 4.18 14.24 38.44
CA PHE A 435 5.26 13.46 37.83
C PHE A 435 6.35 14.37 37.24
N ASP A 436 7.58 14.02 37.50
CA ASP A 436 8.74 14.67 36.95
C ASP A 436 9.74 13.63 36.45
N SER A 437 10.22 13.80 35.19
CA SER A 437 11.06 12.83 34.48
C SER A 437 12.46 12.67 35.08
N ASP A 438 13.00 13.72 35.72
CA ASP A 438 14.34 13.67 36.32
C ASP A 438 14.27 12.98 37.69
N ARG A 439 13.21 13.26 38.43
CA ARG A 439 12.92 12.64 39.71
C ARG A 439 12.34 11.24 39.59
N LYS A 440 11.64 10.93 38.48
CA LYS A 440 10.95 9.67 38.17
C LYS A 440 9.93 9.23 39.23
N LEU A 441 9.29 10.16 39.88
CA LEU A 441 8.31 9.96 40.94
C LEU A 441 7.08 10.84 40.67
N MET A 442 5.95 10.37 41.18
CA MET A 442 4.71 11.11 41.40
C MET A 442 4.14 10.77 42.77
N SER A 443 3.69 11.79 43.51
CA SER A 443 3.10 11.58 44.83
C SER A 443 1.81 12.36 44.99
N THR A 444 0.85 11.77 45.72
CA THR A 444 -0.45 12.40 46.03
C THR A 444 -0.78 12.16 47.50
N VAL A 445 -1.56 13.09 48.08
CA VAL A 445 -1.98 13.00 49.49
C VAL A 445 -3.49 12.78 49.55
N HIS A 446 -3.86 11.78 50.34
CA HIS A 446 -5.26 11.38 50.58
C HIS A 446 -5.52 11.12 52.03
N GLU A 447 -6.75 11.22 52.49
CA GLU A 447 -7.19 10.81 53.81
C GLU A 447 -7.88 9.44 53.71
N ILE A 448 -7.26 8.41 54.28
CA ILE A 448 -7.72 7.03 54.23
C ILE A 448 -7.87 6.52 55.65
N ASP A 449 -9.05 6.02 56.01
CA ASP A 449 -9.40 5.51 57.34
C ASP A 449 -9.07 6.48 58.47
N GLY A 450 -9.12 7.78 58.22
CA GLY A 450 -8.84 8.84 59.15
C GLY A 450 -7.35 9.19 59.34
N GLU A 451 -6.48 8.55 58.56
CA GLU A 451 -5.07 8.89 58.44
C GLU A 451 -4.76 9.61 57.15
N ARG A 452 -3.95 10.64 57.20
CA ARG A 452 -3.47 11.36 56.03
C ARG A 452 -2.21 10.68 55.50
N LEU A 453 -2.31 10.13 54.28
CA LEU A 453 -1.25 9.34 53.66
C LEU A 453 -0.70 10.05 52.42
N LEU A 454 0.62 10.15 52.34
CA LEU A 454 1.35 10.43 51.11
C LEU A 454 1.55 9.09 50.38
N MET A 455 1.07 8.98 49.16
CA MET A 455 1.22 7.83 48.32
C MET A 455 2.11 8.19 47.14
N THR A 456 3.04 7.30 46.79
CA THR A 456 4.05 7.56 45.74
C THR A 456 4.13 6.38 44.80
N LYS A 457 4.22 6.69 43.49
CA LYS A 457 4.62 5.73 42.44
C LYS A 457 5.85 6.19 41.71
N GLY A 458 6.63 5.27 41.18
CA GLY A 458 7.83 5.63 40.43
C GLY A 458 8.68 4.47 39.93
N GLY A 459 9.85 4.79 39.42
CA GLY A 459 10.83 3.79 39.01
C GLY A 459 11.29 2.95 40.19
N PRO A 460 11.39 1.60 40.05
CA PRO A 460 11.72 0.71 41.16
C PRO A 460 12.99 1.10 41.90
N ASP A 461 14.05 1.40 41.16
CA ASP A 461 15.36 1.76 41.77
C ASP A 461 15.24 2.98 42.69
N ILE A 462 14.52 4.01 42.23
CA ILE A 462 14.33 5.25 43.00
C ILE A 462 13.44 5.02 44.22
N VAL A 463 12.34 4.27 44.05
CA VAL A 463 11.42 3.98 45.18
C VAL A 463 12.09 3.11 46.23
N PHE A 464 12.89 2.10 45.84
CA PHE A 464 13.63 1.26 46.81
C PHE A 464 14.59 2.09 47.67
N ASP A 465 15.26 3.09 47.07
CA ASP A 465 16.21 3.94 47.81
C ASP A 465 15.51 4.88 48.78
N ARG A 466 14.22 5.18 48.56
CA ARG A 466 13.39 6.05 49.40
C ARG A 466 12.55 5.30 50.43
N CYS A 467 12.59 3.96 50.45
CA CYS A 467 11.85 3.13 51.39
C CYS A 467 12.76 2.65 52.51
N ASP A 468 12.36 2.94 53.77
CA ASP A 468 12.99 2.44 55.02
C ASP A 468 12.17 1.35 55.70
N ARG A 469 10.94 1.14 55.26
CA ARG A 469 9.98 0.17 55.78
C ARG A 469 9.28 -0.57 54.65
N VAL A 470 8.61 -1.66 54.97
CA VAL A 470 7.87 -2.50 54.03
C VAL A 470 6.58 -3.03 54.71
N LEU A 471 5.51 -3.11 53.92
CA LEU A 471 4.22 -3.70 54.32
C LEU A 471 4.26 -5.22 54.10
N LEU A 472 4.50 -5.99 55.15
CA LEU A 472 4.61 -7.44 55.07
C LEU A 472 3.43 -8.09 55.85
N ASP A 473 2.58 -8.85 55.19
CA ASP A 473 1.39 -9.53 55.76
C ASP A 473 0.49 -8.63 56.61
N GLY A 474 0.36 -7.36 56.22
CA GLY A 474 -0.45 -6.34 56.90
C GLY A 474 0.27 -5.60 58.04
N GLU A 475 1.51 -5.95 58.34
CA GLU A 475 2.32 -5.25 59.33
C GLU A 475 3.45 -4.44 58.70
N VAL A 476 3.75 -3.30 59.28
CA VAL A 476 4.86 -2.43 58.79
C VAL A 476 6.13 -2.84 59.54
N VAL A 477 7.10 -3.38 58.80
CA VAL A 477 8.39 -3.82 59.31
C VAL A 477 9.55 -3.04 58.70
N PRO A 478 10.74 -2.94 59.32
CA PRO A 478 11.90 -2.28 58.75
C PRO A 478 12.37 -2.93 57.43
N MET A 479 12.81 -2.17 56.47
CA MET A 479 13.42 -2.65 55.22
C MET A 479 14.84 -3.18 55.51
N THR A 480 14.99 -4.51 55.47
CA THR A 480 16.31 -5.13 55.64
C THR A 480 17.05 -5.22 54.31
N ALA A 481 18.37 -5.38 54.34
CA ALA A 481 19.17 -5.58 53.15
C ALA A 481 18.73 -6.82 52.32
N GLU A 482 18.32 -7.89 53.04
CA GLU A 482 17.81 -9.13 52.41
C GLU A 482 16.48 -8.91 51.70
N LEU A 483 15.56 -8.17 52.31
CA LEU A 483 14.29 -7.82 51.67
C LEU A 483 14.49 -6.94 50.46
N ARG A 484 15.36 -5.93 50.57
CA ARG A 484 15.70 -5.04 49.45
C ARG A 484 16.30 -5.84 48.28
N GLN A 485 17.23 -6.74 48.53
CA GLN A 485 17.80 -7.60 47.51
C GLN A 485 16.74 -8.48 46.85
N LYS A 486 15.83 -9.09 47.64
CA LYS A 486 14.72 -9.88 47.08
C LYS A 486 13.84 -9.05 46.12
N PHE A 487 13.53 -7.81 46.43
CA PHE A 487 12.73 -6.94 45.58
C PHE A 487 13.47 -6.53 44.32
N GLN A 488 14.79 -6.28 44.45
CA GLN A 488 15.64 -6.02 43.27
C GLN A 488 15.70 -7.23 42.31
N GLU A 489 15.89 -8.46 42.89
CA GLU A 489 15.89 -9.69 42.09
C GLU A 489 14.55 -9.90 41.37
N GLN A 490 13.41 -9.57 42.03
CA GLN A 490 12.10 -9.64 41.37
C GLN A 490 11.93 -8.60 40.27
N ASN A 491 12.41 -7.36 40.47
CA ASN A 491 12.42 -6.34 39.42
C ASN A 491 13.28 -6.79 38.25
N GLU A 492 14.44 -7.39 38.50
CA GLU A 492 15.28 -7.96 37.42
C GLU A 492 14.55 -9.09 36.67
N LEU A 493 13.85 -9.98 37.39
CA LEU A 493 13.06 -11.05 36.79
C LEU A 493 11.98 -10.50 35.88
N PHE A 494 11.24 -9.49 36.31
CA PHE A 494 10.27 -8.80 35.47
C PHE A 494 10.91 -8.12 34.25
N SER A 495 12.06 -7.48 34.44
CA SER A 495 12.83 -6.84 33.39
C SER A 495 13.36 -7.83 32.32
N THR A 496 13.76 -9.07 32.76
CA THR A 496 14.16 -10.13 31.81
C THR A 496 13.00 -10.63 30.93
N ARG A 497 11.76 -10.51 31.44
CA ARG A 497 10.51 -10.77 30.70
C ARG A 497 10.04 -9.58 29.88
N ALA A 498 10.87 -8.55 29.75
CA ALA A 498 10.57 -7.32 29.03
C ALA A 498 9.40 -6.50 29.61
N LEU A 499 9.10 -6.66 30.89
CA LEU A 499 8.04 -5.93 31.55
C LEU A 499 8.52 -4.56 32.03
N ARG A 500 7.69 -3.54 31.84
CA ARG A 500 7.88 -2.23 32.48
C ARG A 500 7.37 -2.31 33.89
N VAL A 501 8.22 -2.01 34.87
CA VAL A 501 7.90 -2.13 36.27
C VAL A 501 7.73 -0.76 36.91
N LEU A 502 6.68 -0.59 37.71
CA LEU A 502 6.49 0.51 38.64
C LEU A 502 6.52 -0.02 40.05
N ALA A 503 7.15 0.75 40.93
CA ALA A 503 7.14 0.51 42.36
C ALA A 503 6.24 1.51 43.10
N PHE A 504 5.67 1.07 44.18
CA PHE A 504 4.67 1.78 44.94
C PHE A 504 5.08 1.84 46.42
N GLY A 505 4.91 3.02 47.00
CA GLY A 505 5.15 3.24 48.42
C GLY A 505 4.18 4.24 49.04
N TYR A 506 4.10 4.29 50.35
CA TYR A 506 3.28 5.27 51.05
C TYR A 506 3.84 5.58 52.42
N LYS A 507 3.41 6.68 53.03
CA LYS A 507 3.67 6.96 54.44
C LYS A 507 2.60 7.84 55.08
N PRO A 508 2.35 7.79 56.39
CA PRO A 508 1.59 8.80 57.11
C PRO A 508 2.28 10.16 57.05
N ILE A 509 1.51 11.24 56.87
CA ILE A 509 2.02 12.61 56.83
C ILE A 509 1.15 13.56 57.62
N THR A 510 1.76 14.45 58.38
CA THR A 510 1.04 15.43 59.21
C THR A 510 1.15 16.86 58.66
N GLN A 511 2.09 17.12 57.75
CA GLN A 511 2.37 18.43 57.17
C GLN A 511 1.30 18.83 56.15
N GLN A 512 0.96 20.11 56.07
CA GLN A 512 -0.02 20.61 55.08
C GLN A 512 0.63 20.98 53.72
N GLU A 513 1.84 21.50 53.74
CA GLU A 513 2.62 21.82 52.53
C GLU A 513 3.56 20.67 52.23
N LEU A 514 3.62 20.27 50.99
CA LEU A 514 4.48 19.21 50.51
C LEU A 514 5.79 19.77 49.95
N SER A 515 6.86 19.03 50.18
CA SER A 515 8.16 19.25 49.55
C SER A 515 8.71 17.95 48.95
N PHE A 516 9.68 18.02 48.09
CA PHE A 516 10.32 16.82 47.52
C PHE A 516 11.05 15.95 48.60
N ASP A 517 11.38 16.53 49.73
CA ASP A 517 11.97 15.81 50.89
C ASP A 517 10.96 14.88 51.54
N ASP A 518 9.68 15.11 51.36
CA ASP A 518 8.61 14.25 51.88
C ASP A 518 8.49 12.90 51.16
N GLU A 519 9.11 12.75 50.00
CA GLU A 519 9.17 11.46 49.26
C GLU A 519 10.23 10.49 49.79
N ASN A 520 10.72 10.66 51.00
CA ASN A 520 11.62 9.76 51.70
C ASN A 520 10.92 9.07 52.89
N ASP A 521 11.54 8.06 53.44
CA ASP A 521 11.04 7.25 54.59
C ASP A 521 9.69 6.56 54.29
N LEU A 522 9.55 6.09 53.05
CA LEU A 522 8.35 5.42 52.55
C LEU A 522 8.24 3.96 53.07
N ILE A 523 7.02 3.49 53.11
CA ILE A 523 6.69 2.07 53.34
C ILE A 523 6.49 1.44 51.96
N PHE A 524 7.31 0.50 51.53
CA PHE A 524 7.19 -0.19 50.27
C PHE A 524 5.91 -1.06 50.24
N ALA A 525 5.07 -0.88 49.20
CA ALA A 525 3.79 -1.58 49.09
C ALA A 525 3.81 -2.69 48.03
N GLY A 526 4.66 -2.61 47.00
CA GLY A 526 4.73 -3.62 45.95
C GLY A 526 5.20 -3.10 44.59
N LEU A 527 5.24 -4.00 43.63
CA LEU A 527 5.55 -3.75 42.24
C LEU A 527 4.37 -4.10 41.34
N VAL A 528 4.20 -3.36 40.25
CA VAL A 528 3.28 -3.71 39.16
C VAL A 528 4.08 -3.77 37.87
N ALA A 529 3.91 -4.85 37.16
CA ALA A 529 4.60 -5.10 35.91
C ALA A 529 3.62 -5.09 34.72
N MET A 530 3.96 -4.37 33.69
CA MET A 530 3.10 -4.16 32.52
C MET A 530 3.87 -4.25 31.20
N ILE A 531 3.17 -4.54 30.14
CA ILE A 531 3.71 -4.64 28.78
C ILE A 531 2.66 -4.14 27.80
N ASP A 532 3.10 -3.72 26.63
CA ASP A 532 2.26 -3.62 25.43
C ASP A 532 2.27 -4.99 24.73
N PRO A 533 1.21 -5.81 24.89
CA PRO A 533 1.23 -7.21 24.45
C PRO A 533 1.18 -7.34 22.94
N PRO A 534 1.79 -8.40 22.37
CA PRO A 534 1.60 -8.75 20.98
C PRO A 534 0.12 -8.98 20.65
N ARG A 535 -0.27 -8.66 19.41
CA ARG A 535 -1.60 -9.03 18.90
C ARG A 535 -1.64 -10.54 18.67
N GLU A 536 -2.71 -11.23 19.07
CA GLU A 536 -2.83 -12.69 18.93
C GLU A 536 -2.71 -13.16 17.47
N GLU A 537 -3.29 -12.42 16.54
CA GLU A 537 -3.27 -12.74 15.12
C GLU A 537 -1.90 -12.55 14.44
N VAL A 538 -0.97 -11.84 15.06
CA VAL A 538 0.40 -11.61 14.52
C VAL A 538 1.21 -12.91 14.50
N PHE A 539 1.02 -13.81 15.44
CA PHE A 539 1.72 -15.09 15.47
C PHE A 539 1.53 -15.88 14.17
N GLN A 540 0.29 -16.02 13.74
CA GLN A 540 -0.04 -16.72 12.49
C GLN A 540 0.48 -15.95 11.26
N ALA A 541 0.39 -14.63 11.27
CA ALA A 541 0.83 -13.81 10.14
C ALA A 541 2.35 -13.86 9.93
N VAL A 542 3.14 -13.88 11.02
CA VAL A 542 4.60 -14.03 10.96
C VAL A 542 4.97 -15.42 10.39
N GLU A 543 4.29 -16.49 10.83
CA GLU A 543 4.49 -17.83 10.30
C GLU A 543 4.13 -17.92 8.81
N GLU A 544 3.01 -17.30 8.40
CA GLU A 544 2.60 -17.23 7.00
C GLU A 544 3.62 -16.45 6.15
N ALA A 545 4.11 -15.30 6.63
CA ALA A 545 5.15 -14.54 5.95
C ALA A 545 6.42 -15.38 5.77
N LYS A 546 6.84 -16.10 6.80
CA LYS A 546 8.00 -17.00 6.79
C LYS A 546 7.81 -18.14 5.79
N SER A 547 6.63 -18.80 5.79
CA SER A 547 6.30 -19.84 4.82
C SER A 547 6.32 -19.32 3.37
N ALA A 548 6.02 -18.04 3.20
CA ALA A 548 6.07 -17.31 1.93
C ALA A 548 7.50 -16.88 1.53
N GLY A 549 8.52 -17.22 2.32
CA GLY A 549 9.92 -16.84 2.11
C GLY A 549 10.21 -15.37 2.38
N ILE A 550 9.40 -14.71 3.18
CA ILE A 550 9.55 -13.30 3.56
C ILE A 550 10.21 -13.26 4.93
N LYS A 551 11.35 -12.57 5.05
CA LYS A 551 11.98 -12.33 6.34
C LYS A 551 11.36 -11.08 6.97
N THR A 552 10.77 -11.26 8.16
CA THR A 552 10.29 -10.16 8.99
C THR A 552 11.41 -9.70 9.93
N ILE A 553 11.61 -8.39 10.04
CA ILE A 553 12.64 -7.75 10.86
C ILE A 553 11.95 -6.73 11.74
N MET A 554 12.17 -6.83 13.04
CA MET A 554 11.66 -5.85 14.00
C MET A 554 12.63 -4.69 14.12
N ILE A 555 12.12 -3.48 14.01
CA ILE A 555 12.87 -2.23 14.19
C ILE A 555 12.13 -1.40 15.24
N THR A 556 12.78 -1.03 16.35
CA THR A 556 12.10 -0.36 17.47
C THR A 556 13.00 0.62 18.21
N GLY A 557 12.37 1.62 18.83
CA GLY A 557 13.01 2.50 19.81
C GLY A 557 13.24 1.85 21.19
N ASP A 558 12.65 0.67 21.44
CA ASP A 558 12.73 -0.02 22.72
C ASP A 558 14.13 -0.56 23.06
N HIS A 559 14.30 -0.94 24.31
CA HIS A 559 15.52 -1.60 24.76
C HIS A 559 15.70 -2.98 24.09
N LYS A 560 16.94 -3.36 23.77
CA LYS A 560 17.31 -4.61 23.09
C LYS A 560 16.69 -5.85 23.74
N THR A 561 16.70 -5.92 25.07
CA THR A 561 16.14 -7.06 25.83
C THR A 561 14.63 -7.21 25.61
N THR A 562 13.89 -6.10 25.69
CA THR A 562 12.44 -6.05 25.45
C THR A 562 12.09 -6.45 24.01
N ALA A 563 12.81 -5.88 23.05
CA ALA A 563 12.59 -6.17 21.64
C ALA A 563 12.84 -7.64 21.29
N VAL A 564 13.92 -8.23 21.82
CA VAL A 564 14.26 -9.65 21.61
C VAL A 564 13.23 -10.57 22.29
N ALA A 565 12.74 -10.24 23.49
CA ALA A 565 11.74 -11.06 24.17
C ALA A 565 10.44 -11.14 23.36
N ILE A 566 9.92 -10.00 22.93
CA ILE A 566 8.71 -9.93 22.09
C ILE A 566 8.95 -10.61 20.73
N ALA A 567 10.09 -10.37 20.08
CA ALA A 567 10.41 -10.97 18.79
C ALA A 567 10.53 -12.51 18.85
N LYS A 568 11.03 -13.06 19.96
CA LYS A 568 11.04 -14.50 20.24
C LYS A 568 9.62 -15.05 20.41
N GLU A 569 8.80 -14.37 21.18
CA GLU A 569 7.42 -14.77 21.44
C GLU A 569 6.62 -14.90 20.15
N ILE A 570 6.69 -13.89 19.26
CA ILE A 570 5.95 -13.89 17.99
C ILE A 570 6.65 -14.62 16.85
N GLY A 571 7.80 -15.26 17.09
CA GLY A 571 8.51 -16.08 16.10
C GLY A 571 9.34 -15.33 15.06
N ILE A 572 9.61 -14.03 15.25
CA ILE A 572 10.53 -13.24 14.41
C ILE A 572 12.00 -13.56 14.70
N PHE A 573 12.32 -13.83 15.96
CA PHE A 573 13.68 -14.10 16.42
C PHE A 573 13.86 -15.60 16.75
N GLU A 574 14.75 -16.27 16.04
CA GLU A 574 15.05 -17.70 16.19
C GLU A 574 16.41 -17.95 16.84
N GLU A 575 16.67 -19.21 17.19
CA GLU A 575 17.98 -19.61 17.70
C GLU A 575 19.06 -19.43 16.64
N GLY A 576 20.09 -18.65 16.98
CA GLY A 576 21.16 -18.27 16.04
C GLY A 576 20.98 -16.89 15.39
N ASP A 577 19.84 -16.25 15.57
CA ASP A 577 19.62 -14.86 15.13
C ASP A 577 20.36 -13.86 16.03
N MET A 578 20.59 -12.67 15.46
CA MET A 578 21.27 -11.56 16.11
C MET A 578 20.30 -10.39 16.33
N ALA A 579 20.57 -9.65 17.40
CA ALA A 579 19.95 -8.35 17.64
C ALA A 579 21.05 -7.29 17.72
N LEU A 580 20.84 -6.12 17.11
CA LEU A 580 21.76 -4.98 17.17
C LEU A 580 21.06 -3.76 17.78
N THR A 581 21.81 -2.98 18.54
CA THR A 581 21.39 -1.62 18.94
C THR A 581 21.82 -0.60 17.87
N GLY A 582 21.21 0.61 17.90
CA GLY A 582 21.61 1.70 17.03
C GLY A 582 23.12 2.00 17.14
N THR A 583 23.67 2.03 18.36
CA THR A 583 25.12 2.25 18.59
C THR A 583 25.98 1.14 17.98
N GLU A 584 25.62 -0.13 18.19
CA GLU A 584 26.31 -1.26 17.58
C GLU A 584 26.23 -1.22 16.04
N LEU A 585 25.10 -0.76 15.49
CA LEU A 585 24.94 -0.56 14.06
C LEU A 585 25.81 0.56 13.51
N ASP A 586 25.96 1.68 14.23
CA ASP A 586 26.76 2.83 13.82
C ASP A 586 28.26 2.50 13.77
N GLU A 587 28.72 1.55 14.58
CA GLU A 587 30.10 1.05 14.56
C GLU A 587 30.43 0.19 13.33
N LEU A 588 29.40 -0.37 12.63
CA LEU A 588 29.61 -1.23 11.46
C LEU A 588 29.81 -0.40 10.20
N SER A 589 30.81 -0.72 9.41
CA SER A 589 30.94 -0.25 8.03
C SER A 589 29.90 -0.92 7.13
N GLU A 590 29.60 -0.33 5.95
CA GLU A 590 28.62 -0.90 4.99
C GLU A 590 28.92 -2.36 4.60
N PRO A 591 30.19 -2.78 4.30
CA PRO A 591 30.49 -4.18 4.04
C PRO A 591 30.22 -5.10 5.23
N GLN A 592 30.59 -4.67 6.46
CA GLN A 592 30.35 -5.44 7.68
C GLN A 592 28.84 -5.60 7.96
N LEU A 593 28.04 -4.54 7.71
CA LEU A 593 26.60 -4.61 7.85
C LEU A 593 26.02 -5.67 6.90
N VAL A 594 26.44 -5.70 5.63
CA VAL A 594 26.00 -6.68 4.65
C VAL A 594 26.30 -8.12 5.09
N ASP A 595 27.46 -8.36 5.72
CA ASP A 595 27.87 -9.70 6.18
C ASP A 595 26.96 -10.24 7.31
N VAL A 596 26.48 -9.37 8.20
CA VAL A 596 25.62 -9.75 9.33
C VAL A 596 24.12 -9.64 9.04
N LEU A 597 23.75 -8.89 7.99
CA LEU A 597 22.37 -8.49 7.70
C LEU A 597 21.37 -9.67 7.70
N LYS A 598 21.78 -10.81 7.12
CA LYS A 598 20.92 -12.01 7.05
C LYS A 598 20.64 -12.66 8.41
N LYS A 599 21.54 -12.43 9.39
CA LYS A 599 21.41 -13.00 10.73
C LYS A 599 20.68 -12.07 11.68
N VAL A 600 20.60 -10.77 11.37
CA VAL A 600 19.94 -9.81 12.26
C VAL A 600 18.43 -9.83 11.99
N SER A 601 17.67 -10.06 13.05
CA SER A 601 16.19 -10.06 13.03
C SER A 601 15.59 -8.96 13.89
N VAL A 602 16.39 -8.32 14.78
CA VAL A 602 15.94 -7.23 15.64
C VAL A 602 16.96 -6.08 15.64
N TYR A 603 16.46 -4.87 15.45
CA TYR A 603 17.21 -3.63 15.63
C TYR A 603 16.52 -2.78 16.71
N ALA A 604 17.23 -2.46 17.78
CA ALA A 604 16.73 -1.80 18.98
C ALA A 604 17.37 -0.42 19.18
N ARG A 605 16.64 0.56 19.71
CA ARG A 605 17.11 1.93 19.93
C ARG A 605 17.77 2.55 18.70
N VAL A 606 17.13 2.42 17.55
CA VAL A 606 17.63 2.92 16.27
C VAL A 606 17.15 4.33 15.99
N SER A 607 18.02 5.14 15.40
CA SER A 607 17.68 6.48 14.88
C SER A 607 16.95 6.40 13.54
N PRO A 608 16.32 7.48 13.07
CA PRO A 608 15.73 7.54 11.74
C PRO A 608 16.72 7.24 10.62
N GLU A 609 17.96 7.70 10.73
CA GLU A 609 19.05 7.44 9.80
C GLU A 609 19.39 5.96 9.73
N ASN A 610 19.39 5.29 10.88
CA ASN A 610 19.61 3.86 10.98
C ASN A 610 18.50 3.05 10.27
N LYS A 611 17.24 3.48 10.37
CA LYS A 611 16.12 2.87 9.65
C LYS A 611 16.33 2.93 8.13
N ILE A 612 16.75 4.10 7.60
CA ILE A 612 17.10 4.26 6.18
C ILE A 612 18.26 3.35 5.78
N ARG A 613 19.28 3.28 6.60
CA ARG A 613 20.50 2.48 6.36
C ARG A 613 20.20 1.00 6.26
N ILE A 614 19.36 0.47 7.17
CA ILE A 614 18.90 -0.93 7.16
C ILE A 614 18.15 -1.24 5.87
N VAL A 615 17.16 -0.42 5.52
CA VAL A 615 16.35 -0.59 4.30
C VAL A 615 17.25 -0.59 3.05
N ARG A 616 18.15 0.40 2.94
CA ARG A 616 19.10 0.52 1.81
C ARG A 616 20.03 -0.68 1.71
N ALA A 617 20.52 -1.21 2.83
CA ALA A 617 21.37 -2.38 2.83
C ALA A 617 20.67 -3.62 2.23
N TRP A 618 19.41 -3.85 2.56
CA TRP A 618 18.61 -4.92 1.95
C TRP A 618 18.35 -4.69 0.46
N GLN A 619 18.03 -3.45 0.06
CA GLN A 619 17.85 -3.09 -1.35
C GLN A 619 19.12 -3.33 -2.18
N ASN A 620 20.29 -2.98 -1.64
CA ASN A 620 21.58 -3.18 -2.29
C ASN A 620 21.91 -4.68 -2.50
N MET A 621 21.35 -5.57 -1.67
CA MET A 621 21.42 -7.02 -1.87
C MET A 621 20.42 -7.56 -2.90
N GLY A 622 19.59 -6.70 -3.50
CA GLY A 622 18.59 -7.07 -4.49
C GLY A 622 17.26 -7.56 -3.92
N HIS A 623 17.02 -7.32 -2.63
CA HIS A 623 15.74 -7.61 -1.98
C HIS A 623 14.74 -6.47 -2.19
N ILE A 624 13.45 -6.83 -2.24
CA ILE A 624 12.35 -5.86 -2.21
C ILE A 624 11.94 -5.68 -0.75
N SER A 625 12.12 -4.47 -0.25
CA SER A 625 11.87 -4.10 1.15
C SER A 625 10.54 -3.39 1.32
N ALA A 626 9.74 -3.85 2.27
CA ALA A 626 8.64 -3.09 2.86
C ALA A 626 9.09 -2.51 4.21
N MET A 627 8.69 -1.28 4.52
CA MET A 627 8.96 -0.62 5.80
C MET A 627 7.66 -0.10 6.37
N THR A 628 7.37 -0.42 7.63
CA THR A 628 6.23 0.15 8.35
C THR A 628 6.66 1.28 9.28
N GLY A 629 5.77 2.22 9.53
CA GLY A 629 5.98 3.29 10.51
C GLY A 629 4.71 4.13 10.67
N ASP A 630 4.60 4.79 11.80
CA ASP A 630 3.47 5.66 12.17
C ASP A 630 3.90 7.10 12.46
N GLY A 631 5.18 7.29 12.78
CA GLY A 631 5.74 8.55 13.21
C GLY A 631 6.44 9.33 12.10
N VAL A 632 6.76 10.56 12.47
CA VAL A 632 7.57 11.49 11.69
C VAL A 632 8.95 10.93 11.40
N ASN A 633 9.54 10.29 12.41
CA ASN A 633 10.87 9.69 12.36
C ASN A 633 10.96 8.53 11.37
N ASP A 634 9.81 7.99 10.95
CA ASP A 634 9.72 6.88 9.99
C ASP A 634 9.61 7.36 8.55
N ALA A 635 9.10 8.56 8.32
CA ALA A 635 8.79 9.06 6.98
C ALA A 635 9.97 8.97 5.98
N PRO A 636 11.22 9.28 6.35
CA PRO A 636 12.37 9.11 5.45
C PRO A 636 12.63 7.64 5.10
N ALA A 637 12.47 6.71 6.04
CA ALA A 637 12.63 5.27 5.81
C ALA A 637 11.47 4.70 4.99
N LEU A 638 10.22 5.17 5.23
CA LEU A 638 9.05 4.83 4.41
C LEU A 638 9.24 5.26 2.95
N LYS A 639 9.80 6.44 2.72
CA LYS A 639 10.10 6.95 1.38
C LYS A 639 11.24 6.20 0.70
N GLN A 640 12.26 5.75 1.47
CA GLN A 640 13.39 4.97 0.98
C GLN A 640 12.99 3.56 0.57
N ALA A 641 12.09 2.92 1.30
CA ALA A 641 11.66 1.56 1.04
C ALA A 641 11.01 1.41 -0.35
N ASP A 642 11.08 0.21 -0.93
CA ASP A 642 10.35 -0.11 -2.16
C ASP A 642 8.84 0.05 -1.93
N ILE A 643 8.40 -0.25 -0.70
CA ILE A 643 7.04 -0.03 -0.24
C ILE A 643 7.07 0.53 1.18
N GLY A 644 6.80 1.83 1.32
CA GLY A 644 6.46 2.43 2.61
C GLY A 644 5.02 2.11 2.97
N ILE A 645 4.79 1.72 4.21
CA ILE A 645 3.49 1.34 4.78
C ILE A 645 3.26 2.18 6.03
N ALA A 646 2.31 3.09 5.97
CA ALA A 646 1.92 3.91 7.13
C ALA A 646 0.74 3.30 7.87
N MET A 647 0.70 3.54 9.19
CA MET A 647 -0.46 3.22 10.01
C MET A 647 -1.59 4.23 9.77
N GLY A 648 -2.83 3.81 9.91
CA GLY A 648 -4.02 4.65 9.77
C GLY A 648 -4.11 5.71 10.86
N THR A 649 -3.68 5.37 12.08
CA THR A 649 -3.54 6.30 13.22
C THR A 649 -2.24 7.10 13.19
N GLY A 650 -1.32 6.77 12.26
CA GLY A 650 -0.04 7.46 12.13
C GLY A 650 -0.17 8.90 11.66
N THR A 651 0.93 9.64 11.78
CA THR A 651 1.00 11.05 11.34
C THR A 651 0.76 11.20 9.84
N ASP A 652 0.24 12.34 9.44
CA ASP A 652 -0.06 12.61 8.02
C ASP A 652 1.18 12.55 7.15
N VAL A 653 2.34 12.88 7.70
CA VAL A 653 3.63 12.80 6.98
C VAL A 653 4.08 11.37 6.77
N ALA A 654 3.91 10.49 7.75
CA ALA A 654 4.13 9.07 7.53
C ALA A 654 3.21 8.54 6.41
N LYS A 655 1.92 8.93 6.43
CA LYS A 655 0.95 8.59 5.38
C LYS A 655 1.35 9.14 4.02
N ASP A 656 1.87 10.36 3.93
CA ASP A 656 2.29 10.99 2.67
C ASP A 656 3.57 10.37 2.10
N ALA A 657 4.49 9.98 2.93
CA ALA A 657 5.70 9.27 2.54
C ALA A 657 5.39 7.85 2.03
N ALA A 658 4.32 7.24 2.52
CA ALA A 658 3.99 5.85 2.26
C ALA A 658 3.34 5.61 0.90
N ALA A 659 3.50 4.40 0.37
CA ALA A 659 2.82 3.90 -0.81
C ALA A 659 1.50 3.17 -0.47
N MET A 660 1.34 2.76 0.79
CA MET A 660 0.17 2.07 1.34
C MET A 660 -0.12 2.57 2.75
N VAL A 661 -1.41 2.63 3.11
CA VAL A 661 -1.88 2.97 4.46
C VAL A 661 -2.76 1.83 4.98
N LEU A 662 -2.51 1.39 6.21
CA LEU A 662 -3.32 0.38 6.91
C LEU A 662 -4.40 1.08 7.75
N THR A 663 -5.67 0.76 7.52
CA THR A 663 -6.76 1.40 8.29
C THR A 663 -6.99 0.76 9.67
N ASP A 664 -6.41 -0.40 9.91
CA ASP A 664 -6.53 -1.18 11.15
C ASP A 664 -5.20 -1.32 11.93
N ASP A 665 -4.15 -0.67 11.46
CA ASP A 665 -2.81 -0.68 12.03
C ASP A 665 -2.25 -2.09 12.31
N ASN A 666 -2.65 -3.08 11.51
CA ASN A 666 -2.39 -4.48 11.81
C ASN A 666 -1.40 -5.12 10.82
N PHE A 667 -0.38 -5.79 11.34
CA PHE A 667 0.61 -6.54 10.54
C PHE A 667 -0.04 -7.60 9.64
N VAL A 668 -1.14 -8.22 10.07
CA VAL A 668 -1.90 -9.21 9.28
C VAL A 668 -2.35 -8.65 7.94
N SER A 669 -2.75 -7.38 7.92
CA SER A 669 -3.18 -6.70 6.70
C SER A 669 -2.04 -6.50 5.70
N ILE A 670 -0.78 -6.40 6.18
CA ILE A 670 0.41 -6.37 5.31
C ILE A 670 0.58 -7.72 4.61
N VAL A 671 0.55 -8.81 5.36
CA VAL A 671 0.70 -10.17 4.82
C VAL A 671 -0.43 -10.49 3.83
N SER A 672 -1.66 -10.11 4.18
CA SER A 672 -2.82 -10.20 3.30
C SER A 672 -2.67 -9.37 2.01
N ALA A 673 -2.07 -8.18 2.09
CA ALA A 673 -1.81 -7.34 0.92
C ALA A 673 -0.72 -7.96 0.02
N VAL A 674 0.31 -8.59 0.60
CA VAL A 674 1.30 -9.36 -0.16
C VAL A 674 0.65 -10.52 -0.91
N GLU A 675 -0.24 -11.29 -0.25
CA GLU A 675 -1.02 -12.35 -0.89
C GLU A 675 -1.79 -11.84 -2.11
N VAL A 676 -2.53 -10.74 -1.93
CA VAL A 676 -3.27 -10.10 -3.03
C VAL A 676 -2.33 -9.62 -4.13
N GLY A 677 -1.20 -9.02 -3.80
CA GLY A 677 -0.19 -8.56 -4.77
C GLY A 677 0.37 -9.71 -5.61
N ARG A 678 0.70 -10.85 -5.00
CA ARG A 678 1.11 -12.09 -5.68
C ARG A 678 0.03 -12.59 -6.63
N ASN A 679 -1.23 -12.61 -6.18
CA ASN A 679 -2.36 -13.03 -7.00
C ASN A 679 -2.58 -12.10 -8.20
N VAL A 680 -2.53 -10.80 -8.00
CA VAL A 680 -2.66 -9.79 -9.07
C VAL A 680 -1.59 -10.01 -10.13
N PHE A 681 -0.34 -10.21 -9.73
CA PHE A 681 0.75 -10.47 -10.65
C PHE A 681 0.58 -11.79 -11.42
N ASP A 682 0.19 -12.87 -10.74
CA ASP A 682 -0.11 -14.17 -11.38
C ASP A 682 -1.25 -14.03 -12.39
N ASN A 683 -2.29 -13.26 -12.07
CA ASN A 683 -3.43 -13.02 -12.97
C ASN A 683 -3.05 -12.17 -14.18
N ILE A 684 -2.16 -11.16 -14.01
CA ILE A 684 -1.56 -10.43 -15.14
C ILE A 684 -0.83 -11.40 -16.06
N LYS A 685 0.00 -12.31 -15.53
CA LYS A 685 0.69 -13.33 -16.33
C LYS A 685 -0.27 -14.26 -17.06
N LYS A 686 -1.37 -14.69 -16.41
CA LYS A 686 -2.39 -15.55 -17.05
C LYS A 686 -3.06 -14.82 -18.22
N SER A 687 -3.43 -13.55 -18.05
CA SER A 687 -4.01 -12.72 -19.11
C SER A 687 -3.06 -12.53 -20.28
N ILE A 688 -1.79 -12.25 -19.99
CA ILE A 688 -0.73 -12.11 -21.00
C ILE A 688 -0.54 -13.43 -21.76
N ALA A 689 -0.38 -14.55 -21.04
CA ALA A 689 -0.21 -15.86 -21.67
C ALA A 689 -1.41 -16.25 -22.56
N TYR A 690 -2.63 -15.91 -22.13
CA TYR A 690 -3.85 -16.10 -22.91
C TYR A 690 -3.81 -15.35 -24.25
N LEU A 691 -3.49 -14.05 -24.21
CA LEU A 691 -3.42 -13.23 -25.43
C LEU A 691 -2.35 -13.72 -26.41
N PHE A 692 -1.14 -14.00 -25.90
CA PHE A 692 -0.03 -14.44 -26.75
C PHE A 692 -0.21 -15.83 -27.33
N ALA A 693 -0.85 -16.75 -26.61
CA ALA A 693 -1.14 -18.08 -27.14
C ALA A 693 -2.10 -18.00 -28.34
N GLY A 694 -3.14 -17.18 -28.25
CA GLY A 694 -4.06 -16.95 -29.36
C GLY A 694 -3.40 -16.29 -30.56
N ASN A 695 -2.58 -15.27 -30.33
CA ASN A 695 -1.84 -14.57 -31.40
C ASN A 695 -0.84 -15.52 -32.08
N LEU A 696 -0.11 -16.32 -31.30
CA LEU A 696 0.82 -17.32 -31.83
C LEU A 696 0.08 -18.34 -32.71
N GLY A 697 -1.11 -18.78 -32.28
CA GLY A 697 -1.95 -19.70 -33.06
C GLY A 697 -2.34 -19.12 -34.44
N ALA A 698 -2.76 -17.83 -34.43
CA ALA A 698 -3.09 -17.16 -35.69
C ALA A 698 -1.85 -16.99 -36.60
N ILE A 699 -0.70 -16.57 -36.05
CA ILE A 699 0.55 -16.42 -36.82
C ILE A 699 0.99 -17.75 -37.45
N ILE A 700 1.01 -18.84 -36.68
CA ILE A 700 1.39 -20.17 -37.18
C ILE A 700 0.44 -20.58 -38.32
N SER A 701 -0.87 -20.35 -38.20
CA SER A 701 -1.85 -20.66 -39.24
C SER A 701 -1.60 -19.86 -40.52
N ILE A 702 -1.28 -18.58 -40.42
CA ILE A 702 -0.96 -17.73 -41.55
C ILE A 702 0.33 -18.20 -42.25
N ILE A 703 1.39 -18.48 -41.47
CA ILE A 703 2.66 -18.98 -42.01
C ILE A 703 2.47 -20.34 -42.68
N PHE A 704 1.67 -21.24 -42.11
CA PHE A 704 1.36 -22.51 -42.72
C PHE A 704 0.61 -22.35 -44.05
N ALA A 705 -0.40 -21.51 -44.10
CA ALA A 705 -1.14 -21.23 -45.31
C ALA A 705 -0.22 -20.68 -46.40
N LEU A 706 0.71 -19.81 -46.04
CA LEU A 706 1.73 -19.29 -46.94
C LEU A 706 2.63 -20.40 -47.52
N ILE A 707 3.09 -21.32 -46.65
CA ILE A 707 3.97 -22.42 -47.06
C ILE A 707 3.21 -23.43 -47.95
N ALA A 708 1.96 -23.70 -47.59
CA ALA A 708 1.10 -24.65 -48.27
C ALA A 708 0.46 -24.09 -49.55
N ASP A 709 0.73 -22.85 -49.90
CA ASP A 709 0.15 -22.11 -51.02
C ASP A 709 -1.38 -22.05 -50.98
N TRP A 710 -1.93 -21.85 -49.76
CA TRP A 710 -3.34 -21.66 -49.49
C TRP A 710 -3.70 -20.16 -49.43
N SER A 711 -5.00 -19.88 -49.56
CA SER A 711 -5.51 -18.52 -49.28
C SER A 711 -5.22 -18.10 -47.83
N ASN A 712 -5.10 -16.79 -47.63
CA ASN A 712 -4.92 -16.27 -46.26
C ASN A 712 -6.08 -16.73 -45.36
N PRO A 713 -5.84 -17.36 -44.21
CA PRO A 713 -6.90 -17.87 -43.34
C PRO A 713 -7.75 -16.79 -42.67
N PHE A 714 -7.27 -15.55 -42.66
CA PHE A 714 -7.95 -14.42 -41.98
C PHE A 714 -7.87 -13.14 -42.76
N THR A 715 -8.91 -12.31 -42.68
CA THR A 715 -8.83 -10.90 -43.04
C THR A 715 -8.28 -10.06 -41.91
N ALA A 716 -7.72 -8.90 -42.21
CA ALA A 716 -7.23 -7.97 -41.18
C ALA A 716 -8.35 -7.56 -40.20
N LEU A 717 -9.57 -7.34 -40.72
CA LEU A 717 -10.75 -7.03 -39.94
C LEU A 717 -11.13 -8.14 -38.94
N GLN A 718 -11.12 -9.40 -39.38
CA GLN A 718 -11.40 -10.55 -38.54
C GLN A 718 -10.41 -10.62 -37.36
N LEU A 719 -9.11 -10.45 -37.62
CA LEU A 719 -8.09 -10.45 -36.60
C LEU A 719 -8.23 -9.28 -35.63
N LEU A 720 -8.55 -8.11 -36.14
CA LEU A 720 -8.76 -6.92 -35.32
C LEU A 720 -9.98 -7.07 -34.42
N PHE A 721 -11.08 -7.62 -34.94
CA PHE A 721 -12.26 -7.95 -34.12
C PHE A 721 -11.94 -8.95 -33.01
N ILE A 722 -11.14 -9.97 -33.28
CA ILE A 722 -10.73 -10.96 -32.30
C ILE A 722 -9.88 -10.29 -31.22
N ASN A 723 -8.82 -9.58 -31.58
CA ASN A 723 -7.87 -9.00 -30.66
C ASN A 723 -8.51 -7.92 -29.77
N LEU A 724 -9.39 -7.10 -30.31
CA LEU A 724 -9.99 -5.99 -29.59
C LEU A 724 -11.23 -6.41 -28.80
N VAL A 725 -12.16 -7.10 -29.47
CA VAL A 725 -13.51 -7.35 -28.93
C VAL A 725 -13.57 -8.68 -28.22
N ASN A 726 -13.10 -9.76 -28.84
CA ASN A 726 -13.20 -11.08 -28.29
C ASN A 726 -12.21 -11.33 -27.13
N ASP A 727 -10.97 -10.87 -27.27
CA ASP A 727 -9.92 -11.22 -26.30
C ASP A 727 -9.91 -10.35 -25.04
N SER A 728 -10.40 -9.11 -25.13
CA SER A 728 -10.35 -8.17 -24.00
C SER A 728 -11.17 -8.64 -22.79
N LEU A 729 -12.37 -9.18 -23.02
CA LEU A 729 -13.25 -9.60 -21.94
C LEU A 729 -12.75 -10.82 -21.18
N PRO A 730 -12.34 -11.93 -21.84
CA PRO A 730 -11.74 -13.06 -21.16
C PRO A 730 -10.45 -12.71 -20.42
N ALA A 731 -9.59 -11.87 -21.00
CA ALA A 731 -8.35 -11.47 -20.38
C ALA A 731 -8.59 -10.64 -19.11
N ILE A 732 -9.58 -9.74 -19.09
CA ILE A 732 -10.01 -9.02 -17.88
C ILE A 732 -10.58 -10.01 -16.85
N ALA A 733 -11.40 -10.98 -17.28
CA ALA A 733 -11.98 -11.97 -16.40
C ALA A 733 -10.92 -12.90 -15.74
N LEU A 734 -9.85 -13.23 -16.48
CA LEU A 734 -8.68 -13.92 -15.94
C LEU A 734 -7.94 -13.07 -14.89
N GLY A 735 -7.92 -11.76 -15.06
CA GLY A 735 -7.40 -10.81 -14.07
C GLY A 735 -8.15 -10.82 -12.73
N MET A 736 -9.37 -11.35 -12.71
CA MET A 736 -10.23 -11.49 -11.51
C MET A 736 -10.20 -12.91 -10.91
N GLU A 737 -9.30 -13.77 -11.35
CA GLU A 737 -9.20 -15.15 -10.84
C GLU A 737 -8.74 -15.16 -9.39
N LYS A 738 -9.26 -16.11 -8.61
CA LYS A 738 -8.83 -16.29 -7.22
C LYS A 738 -7.40 -16.78 -7.16
N GLY A 739 -6.69 -16.42 -6.09
CA GLY A 739 -5.33 -16.90 -5.82
C GLY A 739 -5.29 -18.42 -5.66
N GLU A 740 -4.20 -19.03 -6.10
CA GLU A 740 -3.97 -20.45 -5.86
C GLU A 740 -3.68 -20.68 -4.36
N PRO A 741 -4.17 -21.77 -3.72
CA PRO A 741 -4.01 -22.01 -2.28
C PRO A 741 -2.53 -22.10 -1.83
N THR A 742 -1.61 -22.30 -2.75
CA THR A 742 -0.17 -22.41 -2.49
C THR A 742 0.58 -21.09 -2.68
N ILE A 743 -0.12 -19.98 -2.91
CA ILE A 743 0.51 -18.70 -3.28
C ILE A 743 1.45 -18.17 -2.20
N MET A 744 1.08 -18.36 -0.92
CA MET A 744 1.89 -17.99 0.26
C MET A 744 2.88 -19.07 0.71
N LYS A 745 3.03 -20.15 -0.08
CA LYS A 745 4.09 -21.17 0.12
C LYS A 745 5.23 -21.05 -0.90
N ARG A 746 5.16 -20.05 -1.77
CA ARG A 746 6.17 -19.81 -2.81
C ARG A 746 7.16 -18.75 -2.33
N GLN A 747 8.43 -18.92 -2.73
CA GLN A 747 9.48 -17.93 -2.52
C GLN A 747 9.14 -16.61 -3.24
N PRO A 748 9.60 -15.47 -2.72
CA PRO A 748 9.46 -14.17 -3.37
C PRO A 748 10.06 -14.20 -4.79
N ARG A 749 9.43 -13.49 -5.70
CA ARG A 749 9.89 -13.38 -7.08
C ARG A 749 11.17 -12.54 -7.15
N ASN A 750 12.13 -12.96 -7.98
CA ASN A 750 13.24 -12.10 -8.35
C ASN A 750 12.71 -10.87 -9.14
N PRO A 751 12.92 -9.64 -8.68
CA PRO A 751 12.41 -8.43 -9.33
C PRO A 751 12.94 -8.25 -10.76
N ASN A 752 14.11 -8.79 -11.07
CA ASN A 752 14.72 -8.74 -12.40
C ASN A 752 14.22 -9.85 -13.35
N SER A 753 13.40 -10.80 -12.87
CA SER A 753 12.80 -11.80 -13.73
C SER A 753 11.71 -11.18 -14.60
N GLY A 754 11.83 -11.32 -15.92
CA GLY A 754 10.83 -10.85 -16.89
C GLY A 754 9.47 -11.54 -16.69
N ILE A 755 8.44 -10.97 -17.34
CA ILE A 755 7.07 -11.53 -17.34
C ILE A 755 7.05 -12.92 -17.97
N PHE A 756 7.83 -13.14 -19.04
CA PHE A 756 7.96 -14.39 -19.76
C PHE A 756 9.01 -15.28 -19.11
N THR A 757 8.62 -15.98 -18.05
CA THR A 757 9.43 -17.08 -17.48
C THR A 757 9.29 -18.33 -18.37
N GLY A 758 10.20 -19.31 -18.22
CA GLY A 758 10.15 -20.55 -19.00
C GLY A 758 8.77 -21.23 -18.99
N ASN A 759 8.12 -21.29 -17.83
CA ASN A 759 6.78 -21.88 -17.69
C ASN A 759 5.70 -21.10 -18.48
N THR A 760 5.77 -19.77 -18.49
CA THR A 760 4.83 -18.94 -19.25
C THR A 760 5.04 -19.15 -20.74
N LEU A 761 6.30 -19.23 -21.21
CA LEU A 761 6.64 -19.46 -22.60
C LEU A 761 6.17 -20.84 -23.08
N ILE A 762 6.40 -21.89 -22.29
CA ILE A 762 5.89 -23.24 -22.58
C ILE A 762 4.36 -23.21 -22.70
N SER A 763 3.69 -22.53 -21.77
CA SER A 763 2.23 -22.43 -21.76
C SER A 763 1.69 -21.72 -23.02
N VAL A 764 2.32 -20.63 -23.45
CA VAL A 764 1.99 -19.90 -24.68
C VAL A 764 2.23 -20.79 -25.91
N THR A 765 3.37 -21.49 -25.97
CA THR A 765 3.79 -22.26 -27.14
C THR A 765 2.86 -23.44 -27.40
N TYR A 766 2.60 -24.32 -26.40
CA TYR A 766 1.77 -25.49 -26.66
C TYR A 766 0.31 -25.13 -26.95
N ARG A 767 -0.23 -24.11 -26.24
CA ARG A 767 -1.59 -23.63 -26.51
C ARG A 767 -1.70 -23.01 -27.92
N GLY A 768 -0.72 -22.18 -28.29
CA GLY A 768 -0.69 -21.58 -29.64
C GLY A 768 -0.60 -22.64 -30.74
N ILE A 769 0.22 -23.69 -30.58
CA ILE A 769 0.31 -24.79 -31.52
C ILE A 769 -1.02 -25.55 -31.66
N LEU A 770 -1.68 -25.86 -30.53
CA LEU A 770 -2.97 -26.57 -30.57
C LEU A 770 -4.08 -25.74 -31.22
N ILE A 771 -4.09 -24.41 -30.99
CA ILE A 771 -4.99 -23.49 -31.68
C ILE A 771 -4.70 -23.51 -33.21
N ALA A 772 -3.43 -23.40 -33.60
CA ALA A 772 -3.01 -23.41 -35.00
C ALA A 772 -3.45 -24.68 -35.72
N VAL A 773 -3.23 -25.85 -35.10
CA VAL A 773 -3.65 -27.13 -35.66
C VAL A 773 -5.15 -27.18 -35.90
N ALA A 774 -5.97 -26.75 -34.95
CA ALA A 774 -7.41 -26.69 -35.07
C ALA A 774 -7.85 -25.75 -36.22
N VAL A 775 -7.24 -24.58 -36.31
CA VAL A 775 -7.53 -23.59 -37.36
C VAL A 775 -7.13 -24.08 -38.75
N ILE A 776 -5.92 -24.64 -38.88
CA ILE A 776 -5.42 -25.18 -40.16
C ILE A 776 -6.33 -26.31 -40.62
N PHE A 777 -6.77 -27.19 -39.71
CA PHE A 777 -7.67 -28.27 -40.06
C PHE A 777 -9.07 -27.76 -40.48
N ALA A 778 -9.56 -26.72 -39.79
CA ALA A 778 -10.81 -26.05 -40.18
C ALA A 778 -10.71 -25.39 -41.55
N GLN A 779 -9.58 -24.73 -41.86
CA GLN A 779 -9.31 -24.13 -43.16
C GLN A 779 -9.32 -25.22 -44.24
N TRP A 780 -8.62 -26.31 -44.03
CA TRP A 780 -8.59 -27.43 -44.97
C TRP A 780 -9.96 -28.01 -45.26
N LEU A 781 -10.81 -28.22 -44.25
CA LEU A 781 -12.19 -28.69 -44.42
C LEU A 781 -13.03 -27.69 -45.23
N GLY A 782 -12.93 -26.39 -44.92
CA GLY A 782 -13.67 -25.34 -45.61
C GLY A 782 -13.25 -25.19 -47.07
N MET A 783 -11.97 -25.30 -47.37
CA MET A 783 -11.43 -25.23 -48.72
C MET A 783 -11.91 -26.36 -49.65
N GLN A 784 -12.40 -27.49 -49.09
CA GLN A 784 -13.04 -28.52 -49.91
C GLN A 784 -14.34 -28.03 -50.54
N GLN A 785 -14.95 -26.94 -50.00
CA GLN A 785 -16.15 -26.33 -50.57
C GLN A 785 -15.85 -25.08 -51.39
N SER A 786 -15.11 -24.14 -50.75
CA SER A 786 -14.62 -22.91 -51.43
C SER A 786 -13.51 -22.27 -50.58
N ALA A 787 -12.68 -21.41 -51.19
CA ALA A 787 -11.67 -20.63 -50.50
C ALA A 787 -12.30 -19.69 -49.45
N GLU A 788 -13.43 -19.06 -49.75
CA GLU A 788 -14.17 -18.20 -48.79
C GLU A 788 -14.70 -18.98 -47.61
N MET A 789 -15.17 -20.23 -47.81
CA MET A 789 -15.58 -21.13 -46.73
C MET A 789 -14.40 -21.48 -45.84
N GLY A 790 -13.21 -21.70 -46.44
CA GLY A 790 -11.98 -21.91 -45.66
C GLY A 790 -11.64 -20.76 -44.73
N VAL A 791 -11.75 -19.52 -45.20
CA VAL A 791 -11.56 -18.28 -44.40
C VAL A 791 -12.59 -18.19 -43.26
N ALA A 792 -13.86 -18.39 -43.56
CA ALA A 792 -14.95 -18.30 -42.58
C ALA A 792 -14.81 -19.37 -41.49
N MET A 793 -14.44 -20.61 -41.84
CA MET A 793 -14.21 -21.69 -40.87
C MET A 793 -12.98 -21.42 -40.03
N SER A 794 -11.91 -20.89 -40.61
CA SER A 794 -10.70 -20.45 -39.85
C SER A 794 -11.03 -19.41 -38.81
N PHE A 795 -11.74 -18.35 -39.20
CA PHE A 795 -12.18 -17.28 -38.35
C PHE A 795 -13.05 -17.77 -37.19
N SER A 796 -14.09 -18.56 -37.53
CA SER A 796 -14.99 -19.14 -36.52
C SER A 796 -14.23 -20.03 -35.54
N THR A 797 -13.36 -20.93 -36.03
CA THR A 797 -12.56 -21.83 -35.17
C THR A 797 -11.61 -21.06 -34.27
N LEU A 798 -10.97 -20.00 -34.77
CA LEU A 798 -10.06 -19.17 -33.97
C LEU A 798 -10.81 -18.47 -32.82
N ILE A 799 -11.99 -17.87 -33.10
CA ILE A 799 -12.82 -17.24 -32.05
C ILE A 799 -13.21 -18.25 -30.99
N TRP A 800 -13.72 -19.43 -31.38
CA TRP A 800 -14.14 -20.43 -30.41
C TRP A 800 -12.96 -21.04 -29.63
N CYS A 801 -11.79 -21.26 -30.28
CA CYS A 801 -10.58 -21.66 -29.58
C CYS A 801 -10.18 -20.63 -28.54
N ARG A 802 -10.18 -19.33 -28.85
CA ARG A 802 -9.83 -18.26 -27.92
C ARG A 802 -10.85 -18.14 -26.80
N THR A 803 -12.14 -18.21 -27.11
CA THR A 803 -13.19 -18.14 -26.10
C THR A 803 -13.10 -19.30 -25.11
N LEU A 804 -12.95 -20.53 -25.60
CA LEU A 804 -12.89 -21.74 -24.79
C LEU A 804 -11.55 -21.88 -24.06
N GLN A 805 -10.45 -21.36 -24.63
CA GLN A 805 -9.12 -21.29 -23.96
C GLN A 805 -9.15 -20.54 -22.63
N THR A 806 -10.15 -19.69 -22.41
CA THR A 806 -10.33 -18.99 -21.13
C THR A 806 -10.32 -19.98 -19.96
N MET A 807 -10.92 -21.15 -20.10
CA MET A 807 -10.98 -22.15 -19.04
C MET A 807 -9.61 -22.75 -18.69
N PRO A 808 -8.82 -23.34 -19.63
CA PRO A 808 -7.47 -23.80 -19.33
C PRO A 808 -6.50 -22.68 -18.93
N ALA A 809 -6.76 -21.41 -19.28
CA ALA A 809 -5.91 -20.28 -18.91
C ALA A 809 -6.03 -19.85 -17.45
N ARG A 810 -7.08 -20.25 -16.72
CA ARG A 810 -7.35 -19.87 -15.32
C ARG A 810 -6.26 -20.37 -14.35
N SER A 811 -5.66 -21.51 -14.61
CA SER A 811 -4.54 -22.05 -13.84
C SER A 811 -3.51 -22.71 -14.74
N ASN A 812 -2.24 -22.60 -14.35
CA ASN A 812 -1.14 -23.30 -15.00
C ASN A 812 -0.85 -24.68 -14.37
N THR A 813 -1.42 -24.98 -13.20
CA THR A 813 -1.17 -26.17 -12.40
C THR A 813 -2.40 -27.06 -12.22
N GLN A 814 -3.59 -26.48 -12.26
CA GLN A 814 -4.87 -27.16 -12.06
C GLN A 814 -5.68 -27.18 -13.37
N THR A 815 -6.44 -28.25 -13.58
CA THR A 815 -7.43 -28.27 -14.66
C THR A 815 -8.61 -27.35 -14.34
N ALA A 816 -9.40 -27.00 -15.36
CA ALA A 816 -10.61 -26.20 -15.18
C ALA A 816 -11.62 -26.87 -14.21
N LEU A 817 -11.66 -28.19 -14.16
CA LEU A 817 -12.51 -28.94 -13.24
C LEU A 817 -11.99 -28.87 -11.81
N GLN A 818 -10.66 -29.00 -11.61
CA GLN A 818 -10.03 -28.89 -10.29
C GLN A 818 -10.10 -27.47 -9.73
N ALA A 819 -9.95 -26.46 -10.57
CA ALA A 819 -10.11 -25.05 -10.19
C ALA A 819 -11.57 -24.65 -9.90
N GLY A 820 -12.52 -25.56 -10.22
CA GLY A 820 -13.96 -25.31 -10.11
C GLY A 820 -14.52 -24.55 -11.32
N PHE A 821 -15.21 -25.25 -12.20
CA PHE A 821 -15.70 -24.69 -13.48
C PHE A 821 -16.49 -23.40 -13.29
N PHE A 822 -17.35 -23.31 -12.26
CA PHE A 822 -18.23 -22.17 -11.96
C PHE A 822 -17.64 -21.17 -10.95
N SER A 823 -16.41 -21.37 -10.49
CA SER A 823 -15.83 -20.51 -9.43
C SER A 823 -15.55 -19.08 -9.88
N ASN A 824 -15.21 -18.86 -11.17
CA ASN A 824 -15.07 -17.53 -11.77
C ASN A 824 -16.28 -17.21 -12.66
N LYS A 825 -17.30 -16.56 -12.06
CA LYS A 825 -18.52 -16.15 -12.78
C LYS A 825 -18.23 -15.14 -13.90
N MET A 826 -17.18 -14.31 -13.73
CA MET A 826 -16.80 -13.31 -14.74
C MET A 826 -16.20 -13.95 -15.99
N ALA A 827 -15.46 -15.06 -15.85
CA ALA A 827 -14.96 -15.81 -16.99
C ALA A 827 -16.11 -16.44 -17.81
N LEU A 828 -17.11 -17.01 -17.13
CA LEU A 828 -18.31 -17.54 -17.80
C LEU A 828 -19.12 -16.46 -18.50
N LEU A 829 -19.31 -15.31 -17.83
CA LEU A 829 -19.99 -14.16 -18.44
C LEU A 829 -19.22 -13.65 -19.67
N ALA A 830 -17.90 -13.53 -19.58
CA ALA A 830 -17.07 -13.10 -20.71
C ALA A 830 -17.20 -14.07 -21.89
N MET A 831 -17.14 -15.39 -21.65
CA MET A 831 -17.33 -16.40 -22.70
C MET A 831 -18.72 -16.31 -23.34
N LEU A 832 -19.78 -16.09 -22.54
CA LEU A 832 -21.13 -15.91 -23.05
C LEU A 832 -21.24 -14.66 -23.94
N VAL A 833 -20.68 -13.54 -23.48
CA VAL A 833 -20.67 -12.29 -24.25
C VAL A 833 -19.88 -12.47 -25.56
N CYS A 834 -18.73 -13.16 -25.54
CA CYS A 834 -17.97 -13.49 -26.76
C CYS A 834 -18.80 -14.33 -27.74
N ALA A 835 -19.57 -15.32 -27.26
CA ALA A 835 -20.46 -16.12 -28.09
C ALA A 835 -21.58 -15.28 -28.71
N VAL A 836 -22.14 -14.34 -27.94
CA VAL A 836 -23.15 -13.38 -28.48
C VAL A 836 -22.52 -12.46 -29.53
N LEU A 837 -21.36 -11.89 -29.27
CA LEU A 837 -20.64 -11.00 -30.22
C LEU A 837 -20.25 -11.74 -31.50
N TYR A 838 -19.81 -12.99 -31.39
CA TYR A 838 -19.63 -13.85 -32.58
C TYR A 838 -20.94 -14.02 -33.33
N SER A 839 -22.06 -14.29 -32.67
CA SER A 839 -23.35 -14.45 -33.33
C SER A 839 -23.80 -13.20 -34.08
N VAL A 840 -23.42 -12.01 -33.64
CA VAL A 840 -23.67 -10.73 -34.34
C VAL A 840 -22.95 -10.70 -35.68
N THR A 841 -21.75 -11.28 -35.82
CA THR A 841 -21.02 -11.33 -37.11
C THR A 841 -21.73 -12.19 -38.15
N LEU A 842 -22.69 -13.02 -37.79
CA LEU A 842 -23.46 -13.90 -38.67
C LEU A 842 -24.73 -13.24 -39.22
N ILE A 843 -25.08 -12.04 -38.76
CA ILE A 843 -26.29 -11.29 -39.21
C ILE A 843 -26.11 -10.85 -40.69
N PRO A 844 -27.15 -11.01 -41.53
CA PRO A 844 -27.13 -10.51 -42.90
C PRO A 844 -26.69 -9.02 -42.99
N GLY A 845 -25.80 -8.70 -43.91
CA GLY A 845 -25.16 -7.40 -44.02
C GLY A 845 -23.84 -7.29 -43.26
N LEU A 846 -23.76 -7.78 -42.00
CA LEU A 846 -22.49 -7.84 -41.22
C LEU A 846 -21.64 -9.04 -41.66
N ARG A 847 -22.24 -10.17 -42.00
CA ARG A 847 -21.52 -11.37 -42.40
C ARG A 847 -20.65 -11.15 -43.65
N GLU A 848 -21.11 -10.30 -44.58
CA GLU A 848 -20.39 -9.93 -45.78
C GLU A 848 -19.13 -9.14 -45.44
N VAL A 849 -19.26 -8.21 -44.48
CA VAL A 849 -18.13 -7.41 -43.98
C VAL A 849 -17.06 -8.31 -43.33
N PHE A 850 -17.49 -9.38 -42.64
CA PHE A 850 -16.59 -10.36 -42.06
C PHE A 850 -16.19 -11.50 -43.02
N ALA A 851 -16.40 -11.35 -44.34
CA ALA A 851 -16.08 -12.36 -45.33
C ALA A 851 -16.65 -13.76 -45.01
N ILE A 852 -17.89 -13.82 -44.49
CA ILE A 852 -18.58 -15.06 -44.17
C ILE A 852 -19.59 -15.36 -45.28
N PRO A 853 -19.41 -16.39 -46.12
CA PRO A 853 -20.28 -16.71 -47.23
C PRO A 853 -21.70 -17.11 -46.78
N ALA A 854 -22.70 -16.88 -47.65
CA ALA A 854 -24.10 -17.22 -47.33
C ALA A 854 -24.31 -18.71 -47.03
N ALA A 855 -23.49 -19.60 -47.61
CA ALA A 855 -23.51 -21.04 -47.39
C ALA A 855 -22.96 -21.48 -46.03
N PHE A 856 -22.32 -20.58 -45.27
CA PHE A 856 -21.83 -20.89 -43.90
C PHE A 856 -23.01 -21.00 -42.94
N GLY A 857 -23.36 -22.22 -42.56
CA GLY A 857 -24.53 -22.56 -41.77
C GLY A 857 -24.20 -23.22 -40.43
N LEU A 858 -25.26 -23.78 -39.79
CA LEU A 858 -25.12 -24.40 -38.47
C LEU A 858 -24.17 -25.58 -38.46
N GLU A 859 -24.11 -26.37 -39.55
CA GLU A 859 -23.19 -27.51 -39.67
C GLU A 859 -21.75 -27.10 -39.54
N GLN A 860 -21.33 -26.06 -40.31
CA GLN A 860 -19.97 -25.53 -40.28
C GLN A 860 -19.63 -24.95 -38.89
N ILE A 861 -20.60 -24.24 -38.26
CA ILE A 861 -20.43 -23.70 -36.88
C ILE A 861 -20.18 -24.84 -35.90
N MET A 862 -20.96 -25.92 -35.94
CA MET A 862 -20.81 -27.07 -35.05
C MET A 862 -19.45 -27.78 -35.25
N VAL A 863 -18.97 -27.89 -36.50
CA VAL A 863 -17.62 -28.40 -36.77
C VAL A 863 -16.55 -27.50 -36.16
N CYS A 864 -16.67 -26.19 -36.32
CA CYS A 864 -15.71 -25.22 -35.74
C CYS A 864 -15.69 -25.29 -34.20
N ILE A 865 -16.87 -25.37 -33.56
CA ILE A 865 -16.98 -25.54 -32.10
C ILE A 865 -16.39 -26.89 -31.65
N GLY A 866 -16.64 -27.97 -32.40
CA GLY A 866 -16.09 -29.28 -32.12
C GLY A 866 -14.54 -29.29 -32.14
N LEU A 867 -13.95 -28.64 -33.15
CA LEU A 867 -12.49 -28.50 -33.26
C LEU A 867 -11.92 -27.67 -32.11
N ALA A 868 -12.59 -26.58 -31.74
CA ALA A 868 -12.17 -25.74 -30.63
C ALA A 868 -12.27 -26.46 -29.27
N LEU A 869 -13.33 -27.25 -29.07
CA LEU A 869 -13.47 -28.11 -27.87
C LEU A 869 -12.37 -29.17 -27.82
N GLY A 870 -12.08 -29.81 -28.96
CA GLY A 870 -10.99 -30.77 -29.09
C GLY A 870 -9.61 -30.15 -28.71
N ALA A 871 -9.34 -28.97 -29.25
CA ALA A 871 -8.12 -28.21 -28.91
C ALA A 871 -8.07 -27.88 -27.38
N THR A 872 -9.20 -27.49 -26.82
CA THR A 872 -9.31 -27.14 -25.38
C THR A 872 -9.07 -28.36 -24.49
N VAL A 873 -9.62 -29.51 -24.82
CA VAL A 873 -9.38 -30.77 -24.11
C VAL A 873 -7.91 -31.16 -24.21
N LEU A 874 -7.31 -31.04 -25.38
CA LEU A 874 -5.88 -31.34 -25.56
C LEU A 874 -5.00 -30.36 -24.76
N MET A 875 -5.38 -29.09 -24.63
CA MET A 875 -4.69 -28.14 -23.75
C MET A 875 -4.71 -28.59 -22.29
N GLU A 876 -5.85 -29.08 -21.78
CA GLU A 876 -5.97 -29.59 -20.42
C GLU A 876 -5.15 -30.87 -20.21
N VAL A 877 -5.18 -31.80 -21.17
CA VAL A 877 -4.37 -33.05 -21.12
C VAL A 877 -2.88 -32.72 -21.14
N THR A 878 -2.43 -31.85 -22.03
CA THR A 878 -1.02 -31.40 -22.10
C THR A 878 -0.58 -30.74 -20.79
N LYS A 879 -1.43 -29.93 -20.17
CA LYS A 879 -1.18 -29.33 -18.86
C LYS A 879 -0.96 -30.41 -17.78
N LEU A 880 -1.82 -31.43 -17.72
CA LEU A 880 -1.69 -32.54 -16.76
C LEU A 880 -0.37 -33.28 -16.93
N ILE A 881 0.01 -33.56 -18.17
CA ILE A 881 1.26 -34.21 -18.50
C ILE A 881 2.47 -33.37 -18.02
N LEU A 882 2.47 -32.09 -18.35
CA LEU A 882 3.55 -31.17 -17.94
C LEU A 882 3.66 -31.01 -16.42
N VAL A 883 2.54 -31.04 -15.70
CA VAL A 883 2.52 -30.99 -14.24
C VAL A 883 3.04 -32.27 -13.62
N ALA A 884 2.70 -33.45 -14.19
CA ALA A 884 3.20 -34.75 -13.74
C ALA A 884 4.72 -34.85 -13.89
N PHE A 885 5.27 -34.51 -15.07
CA PHE A 885 6.73 -34.52 -15.28
C PHE A 885 7.48 -33.54 -14.35
N LYS A 886 6.86 -32.47 -13.93
CA LYS A 886 7.48 -31.50 -13.02
C LYS A 886 7.55 -32.02 -11.57
N LYS A 887 6.61 -32.85 -11.16
CA LYS A 887 6.64 -33.51 -9.85
C LYS A 887 7.73 -34.60 -9.78
N GLU A 888 7.91 -35.38 -10.84
CA GLU A 888 8.95 -36.41 -10.92
C GLU A 888 10.38 -35.82 -10.98
N GLY A 889 10.58 -34.62 -11.50
CA GLY A 889 11.88 -33.95 -11.53
C GLY A 889 12.22 -33.13 -10.28
N ALA A 890 11.32 -33.10 -9.28
CA ALA A 890 11.50 -32.40 -8.00
C ALA A 890 11.68 -33.40 -6.81
N GLU A 891 11.50 -34.68 -7.02
CA GLU A 891 11.99 -35.82 -6.18
C GLU A 891 13.41 -36.25 -6.61
#